data_2033d4741404c38d0e06209965e3c97c
#
_entry.id   2033d4741404c38d0e06209965e3c97c
#
_cell.length_a   1.000
_cell.length_b   1.000
_cell.length_c   1.000
_cell.angle_alpha   90.00
_cell.angle_beta   90.00
_cell.angle_gamma   90.00
#
_symmetry.space_group_name_H-M   'P 1'
#
loop_
_entity.id
_entity.type
_entity.pdbx_description
1 polymer ?
#
loop_
_entity_poly.entity_id
_entity_poly.type
_entity_poly.pdbx_seq_one_letter_code
_entity_poly.pdbx_strand_id
1 'polypeptide(L)'
;MKTSKIVLFFLLHILFFYSLPFALNTVSSKRIEGEALVRWKKTLSSHDFLDSWALNNTMNLRSWTGIVCNSEGSISEINLSLSLNGTLDKLDFASFSNLTRLNLNNNNFYGFIPYQISDLKNLTYLDLSYNHFTGEIPESLFTNLGKLEYLTLTGNYFQGTLQSILTKLTRLKGIVLAQNNFSGSIPDIFGSMPNLEILGLTSFQGNIPASIGKLRNLRLLDLTINSPLNFTIPPELGLCTNLTYLALSGNSLTGSLPLSMTNLTKLSTLAITDSNLSGQILSCFITSWTQLTALRILKNSFTGEIPSEIGLLINLTTLILNGNRFSGYIPQEIGSLKNLWFLDLSVNLFSGKIPPTIWNLTEVIIMDISSNHLTGTISPEAGDLMSLRLLEVLDIGNNDISGSFPFWMESLQKLRVLVLKSNRFNGTIPISKVKLSFSNLRIIDISYNEFTGVLPNEFLENFKAMMNENDNDIEASYADVLSTISLKGFEYDLRTFRRHYTSIDLSNNKFQGDIPISIGKIKGLHTLHLANNNFTGHIPSLENLTSLESLDLRSNQLVGEIPWQLTKLTSLSFLNLSYNHLVGRIPERGQLLTFPNSSYIGNPELCGLPLTTMCGNGEPQPKLPVSTTRRDDDLNSLDGFTWQVVLVGYGCGMLFGLVVGYLIFKYEKPEWFIAFVYQIYRIKNGRRWR
;
A
#
# COMPACT_ATOMS: atom_id res chain seq x y z
N MET A 1 51.62 -66.13 17.53
CA MET A 1 50.53 -65.83 16.58
C MET A 1 49.12 -66.25 16.99
N LYS A 2 48.90 -67.07 18.03
CA LYS A 2 47.53 -67.47 18.47
C LYS A 2 46.87 -66.45 19.43
N THR A 3 47.64 -65.75 20.22
CA THR A 3 47.13 -64.76 21.18
C THR A 3 46.63 -63.46 20.54
N SER A 4 47.22 -63.02 19.43
CA SER A 4 46.85 -61.82 18.73
C SER A 4 45.45 -61.93 18.04
N LYS A 5 45.05 -63.12 17.57
CA LYS A 5 43.74 -63.35 16.97
C LYS A 5 42.60 -63.39 17.98
N ILE A 6 42.85 -63.81 19.19
CA ILE A 6 41.88 -63.86 20.27
C ILE A 6 41.59 -62.43 20.79
N VAL A 7 42.64 -61.62 20.94
CA VAL A 7 42.47 -60.21 21.37
C VAL A 7 41.73 -59.40 20.29
N LEU A 8 42.01 -59.64 19.01
CA LEU A 8 41.28 -58.95 17.91
C LEU A 8 39.81 -59.41 17.85
N PHE A 9 39.54 -60.71 18.11
CA PHE A 9 38.17 -61.22 18.17
C PHE A 9 37.36 -60.62 19.35
N PHE A 10 37.98 -60.47 20.50
CA PHE A 10 37.37 -59.83 21.66
C PHE A 10 37.18 -58.32 21.45
N LEU A 11 38.13 -57.64 20.82
CA LEU A 11 37.97 -56.20 20.48
C LEU A 11 36.87 -56.00 19.39
N LEU A 12 36.75 -56.87 18.43
CA LEU A 12 35.66 -56.84 17.45
C LEU A 12 34.30 -57.15 18.08
N HIS A 13 34.23 -58.08 19.04
CA HIS A 13 33.01 -58.37 19.80
C HIS A 13 32.61 -57.20 20.69
N ILE A 14 33.54 -56.57 21.39
CA ILE A 14 33.31 -55.40 22.21
C ILE A 14 32.81 -54.23 21.31
N LEU A 15 33.47 -53.96 20.17
CA LEU A 15 33.01 -52.97 19.21
C LEU A 15 31.59 -53.27 18.69
N PHE A 16 31.31 -54.56 18.40
CA PHE A 16 29.99 -54.98 17.92
C PHE A 16 28.92 -54.85 18.99
N PHE A 17 29.19 -55.21 20.26
CA PHE A 17 28.24 -55.08 21.34
C PHE A 17 28.01 -53.60 21.79
N TYR A 18 28.99 -52.70 21.65
CA TYR A 18 28.82 -51.29 21.92
C TYR A 18 28.20 -50.50 20.74
N SER A 19 28.41 -50.95 19.51
CA SER A 19 27.81 -50.28 18.35
C SER A 19 26.37 -50.74 18.04
N LEU A 20 26.03 -52.00 18.39
CA LEU A 20 24.68 -52.55 18.12
C LEU A 20 23.56 -51.82 18.83
N PRO A 21 23.65 -51.50 20.17
CA PRO A 21 22.63 -50.76 20.85
C PRO A 21 22.49 -49.29 20.32
N PHE A 22 23.63 -48.71 19.88
CA PHE A 22 23.58 -47.34 19.30
C PHE A 22 22.91 -47.37 17.93
N ALA A 23 23.19 -48.34 17.09
CA ALA A 23 22.52 -48.48 15.77
C ALA A 23 21.03 -48.84 15.92
N LEU A 24 20.67 -49.69 16.88
CA LEU A 24 19.28 -50.05 17.16
C LEU A 24 18.48 -48.86 17.71
N ASN A 25 19.10 -48.05 18.55
CA ASN A 25 18.45 -46.84 19.07
C ASN A 25 18.22 -45.81 18.01
N THR A 26 19.15 -45.60 17.06
CA THR A 26 18.97 -44.65 15.96
C THR A 26 17.91 -45.10 14.95
N VAL A 27 17.82 -46.39 14.66
CA VAL A 27 16.78 -46.95 13.77
C VAL A 27 15.39 -46.82 14.41
N SER A 28 15.31 -47.04 15.75
CA SER A 28 14.05 -46.86 16.51
C SER A 28 13.61 -45.43 16.54
N SER A 29 14.54 -44.47 16.73
CA SER A 29 14.24 -43.02 16.74
C SER A 29 13.64 -42.53 15.41
N LYS A 30 14.29 -42.82 14.30
CA LYS A 30 13.81 -42.41 12.96
C LYS A 30 12.40 -42.89 12.68
N ARG A 31 12.09 -44.14 13.05
CA ARG A 31 10.77 -44.71 12.83
C ARG A 31 9.70 -43.96 13.68
N ILE A 32 10.03 -43.65 14.93
CA ILE A 32 9.13 -42.92 15.84
C ILE A 32 8.86 -41.51 15.30
N GLU A 33 9.88 -40.77 14.86
CA GLU A 33 9.76 -39.44 14.27
C GLU A 33 8.87 -39.47 13.03
N GLY A 34 9.10 -40.41 12.09
CA GLY A 34 8.30 -40.57 10.89
C GLY A 34 6.85 -40.95 11.17
N GLU A 35 6.62 -41.89 12.09
CA GLU A 35 5.26 -42.27 12.52
C GLU A 35 4.52 -41.11 13.18
N ALA A 36 5.19 -40.28 13.97
CA ALA A 36 4.61 -39.07 14.58
C ALA A 36 4.16 -38.07 13.51
N LEU A 37 4.99 -37.79 12.50
CA LEU A 37 4.62 -36.91 11.40
C LEU A 37 3.45 -37.46 10.58
N VAL A 38 3.42 -38.75 10.25
CA VAL A 38 2.30 -39.35 9.50
C VAL A 38 1.02 -39.34 10.32
N ARG A 39 1.07 -39.57 11.63
CA ARG A 39 -0.12 -39.44 12.50
C ARG A 39 -0.64 -38.01 12.47
N TRP A 40 0.23 -37.00 12.58
CA TRP A 40 -0.17 -35.59 12.52
C TRP A 40 -0.72 -35.23 11.14
N LYS A 41 -0.04 -35.62 10.03
CA LYS A 41 -0.55 -35.40 8.66
C LYS A 41 -2.01 -35.81 8.49
N LYS A 42 -2.40 -36.96 9.05
CA LYS A 42 -3.79 -37.48 8.95
C LYS A 42 -4.83 -36.60 9.66
N THR A 43 -4.42 -35.69 10.53
CA THR A 43 -5.29 -34.74 11.25
C THR A 43 -5.44 -33.41 10.52
N LEU A 44 -4.62 -33.16 9.51
CA LEU A 44 -4.68 -31.94 8.71
C LEU A 44 -5.81 -32.03 7.68
N SER A 45 -6.56 -30.96 7.50
CA SER A 45 -7.65 -30.88 6.54
C SER A 45 -7.17 -30.60 5.12
N SER A 46 -5.94 -30.07 4.94
CA SER A 46 -5.26 -29.94 3.65
C SER A 46 -3.80 -30.39 3.82
N HIS A 47 -3.38 -31.37 3.04
CA HIS A 47 -2.06 -31.98 3.16
C HIS A 47 -1.50 -32.53 1.85
N ASP A 48 -2.02 -32.10 0.70
CA ASP A 48 -1.68 -32.64 -0.64
C ASP A 48 -0.18 -32.50 -0.97
N PHE A 49 0.49 -31.53 -0.40
CA PHE A 49 1.93 -31.32 -0.56
C PHE A 49 2.81 -32.26 0.28
N LEU A 50 2.23 -33.08 1.16
CA LEU A 50 2.93 -33.99 2.05
C LEU A 50 2.91 -35.46 1.59
N ASP A 51 2.75 -35.73 0.31
CA ASP A 51 2.62 -37.10 -0.24
C ASP A 51 3.87 -37.94 -0.02
N SER A 52 5.04 -37.30 0.08
CA SER A 52 6.30 -37.98 0.44
C SER A 52 6.30 -38.59 1.85
N TRP A 53 5.38 -38.14 2.74
CA TRP A 53 5.26 -38.61 4.10
C TRP A 53 4.40 -39.89 4.16
N ALA A 54 5.05 -41.05 4.19
CA ALA A 54 4.38 -42.34 4.16
C ALA A 54 5.02 -43.34 5.10
N LEU A 55 4.21 -44.19 5.75
CA LEU A 55 4.68 -45.18 6.72
C LEU A 55 5.66 -46.20 6.14
N ASN A 56 5.56 -46.50 4.84
CA ASN A 56 6.47 -47.40 4.13
C ASN A 56 7.84 -46.75 3.84
N ASN A 57 8.01 -45.44 4.07
CA ASN A 57 9.23 -44.71 3.77
C ASN A 57 9.84 -44.01 5.02
N THR A 58 9.49 -44.46 6.23
CA THR A 58 9.99 -43.88 7.50
C THR A 58 11.50 -44.04 7.71
N MET A 59 12.16 -44.92 6.94
CA MET A 59 13.61 -45.10 7.00
C MET A 59 14.38 -44.07 6.17
N ASN A 60 13.69 -43.32 5.29
CA ASN A 60 14.31 -42.32 4.41
C ASN A 60 13.64 -40.93 4.62
N LEU A 61 13.64 -40.44 5.84
CA LEU A 61 13.05 -39.13 6.22
C LEU A 61 13.66 -37.96 5.43
N ARG A 62 14.90 -38.09 4.97
CA ARG A 62 15.58 -37.05 4.15
C ARG A 62 14.89 -36.78 2.81
N SER A 63 14.09 -37.71 2.29
CA SER A 63 13.32 -37.52 1.07
C SER A 63 11.95 -36.88 1.31
N TRP A 64 11.59 -36.61 2.55
CA TRP A 64 10.29 -36.07 2.89
C TRP A 64 10.25 -34.54 2.70
N THR A 65 9.20 -34.04 2.10
CA THR A 65 8.99 -32.61 1.86
C THR A 65 9.12 -31.84 3.17
N GLY A 66 9.96 -30.82 3.19
CA GLY A 66 10.14 -29.94 4.35
C GLY A 66 10.93 -30.54 5.53
N ILE A 67 11.53 -31.71 5.40
CA ILE A 67 12.29 -32.39 6.46
C ILE A 67 13.80 -32.35 6.17
N VAL A 68 14.55 -31.89 7.17
CA VAL A 68 16.01 -31.97 7.18
C VAL A 68 16.46 -32.85 8.34
N CYS A 69 17.39 -33.76 8.07
CA CYS A 69 17.94 -34.67 9.09
C CYS A 69 19.43 -34.37 9.36
N ASN A 70 19.82 -34.57 10.60
CA ASN A 70 21.21 -34.49 11.04
C ASN A 70 22.08 -35.65 10.45
N SER A 71 23.36 -35.70 10.79
CA SER A 71 24.30 -36.76 10.37
C SER A 71 23.84 -38.17 10.73
N GLU A 72 23.16 -38.31 11.86
CA GLU A 72 22.63 -39.57 12.39
C GLU A 72 21.31 -39.98 11.70
N GLY A 73 20.70 -39.06 10.92
CA GLY A 73 19.47 -39.26 10.19
C GLY A 73 18.19 -39.00 10.99
N SER A 74 18.27 -38.46 12.22
CA SER A 74 17.16 -37.93 12.98
C SER A 74 16.74 -36.53 12.46
N ILE A 75 15.48 -36.18 12.60
CA ILE A 75 14.95 -34.89 12.15
C ILE A 75 15.56 -33.73 12.97
N SER A 76 16.25 -32.84 12.30
CA SER A 76 16.83 -31.62 12.88
C SER A 76 16.02 -30.36 12.52
N GLU A 77 15.34 -30.37 11.36
CA GLU A 77 14.50 -29.25 10.93
C GLU A 77 13.21 -29.75 10.30
N ILE A 78 12.11 -29.03 10.60
CA ILE A 78 10.81 -29.12 9.93
C ILE A 78 10.51 -27.73 9.36
N ASN A 79 10.38 -27.63 8.03
CA ASN A 79 10.15 -26.39 7.32
C ASN A 79 8.98 -26.56 6.31
N LEU A 80 7.80 -26.11 6.69
CA LEU A 80 6.57 -26.29 5.94
C LEU A 80 5.88 -24.93 5.74
N SER A 81 5.98 -24.36 4.55
CA SER A 81 5.26 -23.15 4.12
C SER A 81 4.42 -23.53 2.88
N LEU A 82 3.34 -24.28 3.10
CA LEU A 82 2.67 -25.08 2.06
C LEU A 82 1.13 -24.89 2.05
N SER A 83 0.61 -23.81 2.67
CA SER A 83 -0.84 -23.59 2.84
C SER A 83 -1.57 -24.76 3.54
N LEU A 84 -0.90 -25.41 4.48
CA LEU A 84 -1.47 -26.48 5.30
C LEU A 84 -2.57 -25.94 6.21
N ASN A 85 -3.56 -26.77 6.51
CA ASN A 85 -4.70 -26.39 7.36
C ASN A 85 -4.94 -27.45 8.46
N GLY A 86 -5.01 -27.02 9.72
CA GLY A 86 -5.21 -27.89 10.88
C GLY A 86 -4.74 -27.29 12.19
N THR A 87 -4.46 -28.15 13.17
CA THR A 87 -3.93 -27.74 14.48
C THR A 87 -2.63 -28.46 14.81
N LEU A 88 -1.93 -28.01 15.86
CA LEU A 88 -0.73 -28.66 16.39
C LEU A 88 -1.02 -29.65 17.52
N ASP A 89 -2.27 -29.78 17.97
CA ASP A 89 -2.63 -30.58 19.17
C ASP A 89 -2.28 -32.07 19.06
N LYS A 90 -2.22 -32.60 17.85
CA LYS A 90 -1.92 -34.00 17.57
C LYS A 90 -0.48 -34.25 17.12
N LEU A 91 0.34 -33.23 17.07
CA LEU A 91 1.78 -33.37 16.83
C LEU A 91 2.48 -33.83 18.11
N ASP A 92 3.11 -35.00 18.07
CA ASP A 92 3.83 -35.57 19.21
C ASP A 92 5.24 -34.96 19.29
N PHE A 93 5.36 -33.80 19.93
CA PHE A 93 6.62 -33.05 20.07
C PHE A 93 7.72 -33.82 20.76
N ALA A 94 7.37 -34.69 21.70
CA ALA A 94 8.35 -35.49 22.46
C ALA A 94 9.13 -36.46 21.55
N SER A 95 8.57 -36.83 20.42
CA SER A 95 9.22 -37.67 19.41
C SER A 95 10.44 -37.00 18.74
N PHE A 96 10.57 -35.65 18.79
CA PHE A 96 11.58 -34.89 18.04
C PHE A 96 12.69 -34.32 18.92
N SER A 97 13.37 -35.20 19.67
CA SER A 97 14.41 -34.78 20.62
C SER A 97 15.59 -34.03 20.02
N ASN A 98 15.84 -34.20 18.68
CA ASN A 98 16.94 -33.57 17.95
C ASN A 98 16.51 -32.35 17.16
N LEU A 99 15.25 -31.93 17.21
CA LEU A 99 14.73 -30.81 16.46
C LEU A 99 15.33 -29.49 16.96
N THR A 100 16.00 -28.78 16.03
CA THR A 100 16.62 -27.47 16.30
C THR A 100 15.84 -26.33 15.64
N ARG A 101 15.12 -26.63 14.55
CA ARG A 101 14.37 -25.64 13.79
C ARG A 101 12.96 -26.13 13.44
N LEU A 102 11.96 -25.37 13.84
CA LEU A 102 10.56 -25.57 13.47
C LEU A 102 10.04 -24.31 12.77
N ASN A 103 9.79 -24.42 11.49
CA ASN A 103 9.22 -23.36 10.67
C ASN A 103 7.92 -23.84 10.04
N LEU A 104 6.80 -23.23 10.45
CA LEU A 104 5.45 -23.48 9.97
C LEU A 104 4.81 -22.17 9.44
N ASN A 105 5.61 -21.21 9.00
CA ASN A 105 5.12 -19.93 8.56
C ASN A 105 4.24 -20.04 7.29
N ASN A 106 3.37 -19.05 7.09
CA ASN A 106 2.53 -18.91 5.90
C ASN A 106 1.69 -20.17 5.61
N ASN A 107 0.90 -20.57 6.63
CA ASN A 107 -0.06 -21.66 6.56
C ASN A 107 -1.43 -21.20 7.09
N ASN A 108 -2.38 -22.13 7.20
CA ASN A 108 -3.69 -21.91 7.79
C ASN A 108 -3.86 -22.68 9.12
N PHE A 109 -2.79 -22.80 9.91
CA PHE A 109 -2.89 -23.42 11.23
C PHE A 109 -3.70 -22.53 12.18
N TYR A 110 -4.55 -23.15 13.01
CA TYR A 110 -5.42 -22.46 13.97
C TYR A 110 -5.40 -23.14 15.35
N GLY A 111 -6.13 -22.54 16.30
CA GLY A 111 -6.16 -23.02 17.70
C GLY A 111 -5.02 -22.44 18.53
N PHE A 112 -4.68 -23.09 19.63
CA PHE A 112 -3.63 -22.64 20.56
C PHE A 112 -2.28 -23.29 20.25
N ILE A 113 -1.18 -22.68 20.68
CA ILE A 113 0.10 -23.38 20.75
C ILE A 113 0.00 -24.42 21.88
N PRO A 114 0.15 -25.73 21.62
CA PRO A 114 0.11 -26.72 22.67
C PRO A 114 1.31 -26.54 23.62
N TYR A 115 1.09 -26.69 24.94
CA TYR A 115 2.19 -26.57 25.92
C TYR A 115 3.29 -27.61 25.70
N GLN A 116 2.98 -28.72 25.05
CA GLN A 116 3.93 -29.79 24.69
C GLN A 116 5.01 -29.34 23.68
N ILE A 117 4.84 -28.20 23.02
CA ILE A 117 5.93 -27.63 22.18
C ILE A 117 7.20 -27.42 23.01
N SER A 118 7.06 -27.29 24.32
CA SER A 118 8.16 -27.15 25.28
C SER A 118 8.99 -28.42 25.45
N ASP A 119 8.57 -29.57 24.89
CA ASP A 119 9.34 -30.81 24.89
C ASP A 119 10.51 -30.75 23.88
N LEU A 120 10.48 -29.78 22.95
CA LEU A 120 11.54 -29.54 21.96
C LEU A 120 12.76 -28.84 22.58
N LYS A 121 13.40 -29.43 23.58
CA LYS A 121 14.45 -28.82 24.41
C LYS A 121 15.70 -28.37 23.63
N ASN A 122 15.89 -28.86 22.42
CA ASN A 122 16.99 -28.48 21.51
C ASN A 122 16.62 -27.39 20.50
N LEU A 123 15.38 -26.90 20.54
CA LEU A 123 14.90 -25.90 19.60
C LEU A 123 15.65 -24.57 19.75
N THR A 124 16.20 -24.08 18.65
CA THR A 124 16.90 -22.78 18.55
C THR A 124 16.09 -21.78 17.73
N TYR A 125 15.22 -22.26 16.83
CA TYR A 125 14.43 -21.43 15.95
C TYR A 125 12.98 -21.91 15.91
N LEU A 126 12.04 -21.02 16.21
CA LEU A 126 10.60 -21.25 16.13
C LEU A 126 9.94 -20.14 15.33
N ASP A 127 9.33 -20.49 14.19
CA ASP A 127 8.57 -19.60 13.36
C ASP A 127 7.17 -20.16 13.08
N LEU A 128 6.16 -19.52 13.65
CA LEU A 128 4.74 -19.82 13.44
C LEU A 128 4.02 -18.63 12.78
N SER A 129 4.75 -17.72 12.14
CA SER A 129 4.20 -16.49 11.58
C SER A 129 3.20 -16.75 10.44
N TYR A 130 2.31 -15.78 10.23
CA TYR A 130 1.29 -15.81 9.17
C TYR A 130 0.44 -17.08 9.19
N ASN A 131 -0.24 -17.26 10.32
CA ASN A 131 -1.19 -18.35 10.59
C ASN A 131 -2.45 -17.77 11.30
N HIS A 132 -3.28 -18.63 11.83
CA HIS A 132 -4.49 -18.27 12.57
C HIS A 132 -4.45 -18.74 14.03
N PHE A 133 -3.28 -18.84 14.62
CA PHE A 133 -3.14 -19.20 16.04
C PHE A 133 -3.77 -18.14 16.95
N THR A 134 -4.37 -18.61 18.05
CA THR A 134 -5.09 -17.78 19.03
C THR A 134 -4.61 -18.04 20.45
N GLY A 135 -5.11 -17.25 21.41
CA GLY A 135 -4.82 -17.43 22.84
C GLY A 135 -3.49 -16.84 23.28
N GLU A 136 -3.04 -17.21 24.45
CA GLU A 136 -1.78 -16.75 25.03
C GLU A 136 -0.63 -17.68 24.67
N ILE A 137 0.60 -17.15 24.68
CA ILE A 137 1.80 -17.99 24.52
C ILE A 137 1.99 -18.82 25.78
N PRO A 138 2.12 -20.17 25.69
CA PRO A 138 2.26 -21.00 26.86
C PRO A 138 3.50 -20.64 27.68
N GLU A 139 3.37 -20.51 29.02
CA GLU A 139 4.47 -20.21 29.94
C GLU A 139 5.59 -21.24 29.86
N SER A 140 5.24 -22.51 29.61
CA SER A 140 6.19 -23.60 29.42
C SER A 140 7.17 -23.38 28.26
N LEU A 141 6.76 -22.66 27.23
CA LEU A 141 7.64 -22.29 26.12
C LEU A 141 8.84 -21.47 26.62
N PHE A 142 8.59 -20.50 27.49
CA PHE A 142 9.64 -19.64 28.03
C PHE A 142 10.53 -20.33 29.02
N THR A 143 10.00 -21.30 29.82
CA THR A 143 10.76 -21.98 30.88
C THR A 143 11.58 -23.13 30.34
N ASN A 144 11.13 -23.83 29.30
CA ASN A 144 11.75 -25.10 28.90
C ASN A 144 12.60 -24.97 27.61
N LEU A 145 12.36 -23.96 26.76
CA LEU A 145 13.12 -23.76 25.51
C LEU A 145 14.37 -22.88 25.71
N GLY A 146 15.18 -23.15 26.73
CA GLY A 146 16.34 -22.32 27.09
C GLY A 146 17.43 -22.20 26.00
N LYS A 147 17.36 -22.99 24.90
CA LYS A 147 18.26 -22.86 23.73
C LYS A 147 17.70 -21.98 22.66
N LEU A 148 16.46 -21.49 22.77
CA LEU A 148 15.80 -20.70 21.73
C LEU A 148 16.57 -19.41 21.49
N GLU A 149 16.90 -19.18 20.20
CA GLU A 149 17.59 -17.98 19.72
C GLU A 149 16.63 -17.06 18.92
N TYR A 150 15.67 -17.62 18.22
CA TYR A 150 14.71 -16.85 17.41
C TYR A 150 13.28 -17.34 17.64
N LEU A 151 12.39 -16.41 17.95
CA LEU A 151 10.95 -16.62 18.11
C LEU A 151 10.18 -15.63 17.24
N THR A 152 9.47 -16.14 16.23
CA THR A 152 8.64 -15.33 15.31
C THR A 152 7.21 -15.84 15.33
N LEU A 153 6.27 -14.97 15.73
CA LEU A 153 4.84 -15.26 15.81
C LEU A 153 3.98 -14.26 15.03
N THR A 154 4.61 -13.48 14.14
CA THR A 154 3.98 -12.39 13.38
C THR A 154 2.73 -12.85 12.62
N GLY A 155 1.71 -11.97 12.54
CA GLY A 155 0.53 -12.23 11.69
C GLY A 155 -0.31 -13.41 12.18
N ASN A 156 -0.68 -13.38 13.45
CA ASN A 156 -1.57 -14.33 14.11
C ASN A 156 -2.64 -13.58 14.94
N TYR A 157 -3.34 -14.29 15.81
CA TYR A 157 -4.35 -13.73 16.73
C TYR A 157 -3.97 -13.97 18.20
N PHE A 158 -2.67 -14.07 18.51
CA PHE A 158 -2.22 -14.20 19.88
C PHE A 158 -2.63 -12.99 20.72
N GLN A 159 -2.97 -13.24 21.98
CA GLN A 159 -3.46 -12.22 22.92
C GLN A 159 -2.75 -12.32 24.28
N GLY A 160 -3.13 -11.44 25.21
CA GLY A 160 -2.52 -11.38 26.55
C GLY A 160 -1.40 -10.35 26.60
N THR A 161 -0.66 -10.36 27.70
CA THR A 161 0.47 -9.47 27.97
C THR A 161 1.79 -10.22 27.91
N LEU A 162 2.86 -9.51 27.55
CA LEU A 162 4.19 -10.12 27.63
C LEU A 162 4.63 -10.23 29.10
N GLN A 163 4.86 -11.45 29.52
CA GLN A 163 5.19 -11.75 30.90
C GLN A 163 6.69 -11.59 31.18
N SER A 164 7.05 -11.28 32.44
CA SER A 164 8.42 -11.18 32.88
C SER A 164 9.25 -12.47 32.69
N ILE A 165 8.55 -13.59 32.51
CA ILE A 165 9.17 -14.91 32.32
C ILE A 165 9.98 -15.02 30.99
N LEU A 166 9.75 -14.11 30.01
CA LEU A 166 10.58 -13.99 28.80
C LEU A 166 12.09 -13.97 29.11
N THR A 167 12.50 -13.41 30.26
CA THR A 167 13.91 -13.36 30.66
C THR A 167 14.56 -14.72 30.84
N LYS A 168 13.79 -15.81 30.96
CA LYS A 168 14.30 -17.18 31.01
C LYS A 168 14.93 -17.61 29.68
N LEU A 169 14.56 -16.98 28.55
CA LEU A 169 15.15 -17.22 27.23
C LEU A 169 16.46 -16.44 27.06
N THR A 170 17.46 -16.79 27.84
CA THR A 170 18.75 -16.04 27.94
C THR A 170 19.57 -16.06 26.66
N ARG A 171 19.29 -16.97 25.74
CA ARG A 171 19.97 -17.06 24.41
C ARG A 171 19.26 -16.33 23.29
N LEU A 172 18.11 -15.72 23.57
CA LEU A 172 17.28 -15.11 22.54
C LEU A 172 18.01 -13.95 21.88
N LYS A 173 18.13 -14.03 20.55
CA LYS A 173 18.69 -13.04 19.63
C LYS A 173 17.59 -12.28 18.88
N GLY A 174 16.47 -12.94 18.59
CA GLY A 174 15.36 -12.34 17.88
C GLY A 174 13.99 -12.72 18.46
N ILE A 175 13.14 -11.70 18.65
CA ILE A 175 11.73 -11.89 18.98
C ILE A 175 10.90 -10.94 18.11
N VAL A 176 9.96 -11.51 17.32
CA VAL A 176 9.07 -10.75 16.46
C VAL A 176 7.64 -11.22 16.68
N LEU A 177 6.82 -10.35 17.28
CA LEU A 177 5.45 -10.63 17.69
C LEU A 177 4.43 -9.72 16.96
N ALA A 178 4.86 -9.08 15.88
CA ALA A 178 4.08 -8.09 15.16
C ALA A 178 2.75 -8.63 14.60
N GLN A 179 1.77 -7.75 14.37
CA GLN A 179 0.46 -8.12 13.79
C GLN A 179 -0.26 -9.24 14.57
N ASN A 180 -0.41 -9.02 15.88
CA ASN A 180 -1.15 -9.87 16.81
C ASN A 180 -2.13 -9.02 17.65
N ASN A 181 -2.81 -9.64 18.59
CA ASN A 181 -3.76 -8.99 19.50
C ASN A 181 -3.17 -8.85 20.93
N PHE A 182 -1.85 -8.73 21.05
CA PHE A 182 -1.22 -8.48 22.36
C PHE A 182 -1.70 -7.16 22.96
N SER A 183 -1.59 -7.03 24.27
CA SER A 183 -2.01 -5.86 25.02
C SER A 183 -1.02 -5.51 26.13
N GLY A 184 -1.25 -4.37 26.81
CA GLY A 184 -0.36 -3.89 27.86
C GLY A 184 0.81 -3.08 27.33
N SER A 185 1.75 -2.72 28.20
CA SER A 185 2.93 -1.94 27.85
C SER A 185 4.09 -2.81 27.36
N ILE A 186 4.99 -2.18 26.59
CA ILE A 186 6.28 -2.80 26.27
C ILE A 186 7.05 -3.01 27.57
N PRO A 187 7.38 -4.24 27.95
CA PRO A 187 7.97 -4.51 29.26
C PRO A 187 9.43 -4.05 29.37
N ASP A 188 9.81 -3.51 30.49
CA ASP A 188 11.21 -3.14 30.83
C ASP A 188 12.19 -4.30 30.78
N ILE A 189 11.67 -5.53 30.85
CA ILE A 189 12.50 -6.76 30.90
C ILE A 189 13.39 -6.94 29.68
N PHE A 190 13.01 -6.39 28.53
CA PHE A 190 13.86 -6.47 27.33
C PHE A 190 15.27 -5.94 27.60
N GLY A 191 15.40 -4.89 28.39
CA GLY A 191 16.72 -4.39 28.79
C GLY A 191 17.60 -5.36 29.54
N SER A 192 17.06 -6.50 29.99
CA SER A 192 17.79 -7.60 30.64
C SER A 192 18.17 -8.75 29.69
N MET A 193 17.98 -8.57 28.38
CA MET A 193 18.25 -9.56 27.34
C MET A 193 19.42 -9.13 26.44
N PRO A 194 20.66 -9.19 26.89
CA PRO A 194 21.80 -8.54 26.25
C PRO A 194 22.16 -9.09 24.87
N ASN A 195 21.69 -10.30 24.54
CA ASN A 195 21.97 -10.95 23.26
C ASN A 195 20.97 -10.56 22.16
N LEU A 196 19.95 -9.76 22.49
CA LEU A 196 18.89 -9.43 21.55
C LEU A 196 19.41 -8.52 20.42
N GLU A 197 19.23 -9.00 19.19
CA GLU A 197 19.61 -8.34 17.94
C GLU A 197 18.37 -7.82 17.17
N ILE A 198 17.23 -8.50 17.31
CA ILE A 198 15.98 -8.21 16.60
C ILE A 198 14.83 -8.12 17.60
N LEU A 199 14.13 -7.00 17.61
CA LEU A 199 12.93 -6.77 18.41
C LEU A 199 11.82 -6.15 17.53
N GLY A 200 10.74 -6.91 17.29
CA GLY A 200 9.56 -6.48 16.55
C GLY A 200 8.29 -6.66 17.37
N LEU A 201 7.64 -5.55 17.74
CA LEU A 201 6.45 -5.54 18.59
C LEU A 201 5.38 -4.61 18.02
N THR A 202 4.13 -5.06 17.92
CA THR A 202 2.98 -4.22 17.55
C THR A 202 1.81 -4.45 18.52
N SER A 203 0.86 -3.50 18.56
CA SER A 203 -0.34 -3.54 19.39
C SER A 203 -0.11 -3.32 20.89
N PHE A 204 1.05 -2.83 21.30
CA PHE A 204 1.36 -2.45 22.68
C PHE A 204 0.99 -0.99 22.96
N GLN A 205 0.89 -0.64 24.23
CA GLN A 205 0.49 0.68 24.74
C GLN A 205 1.60 1.31 25.60
N GLY A 206 1.42 2.55 26.02
CA GLY A 206 2.33 3.24 26.93
C GLY A 206 3.61 3.72 26.25
N ASN A 207 4.73 3.69 26.98
CA ASN A 207 6.00 4.27 26.55
C ASN A 207 6.91 3.25 25.90
N ILE A 208 7.85 3.74 25.08
CA ILE A 208 9.07 2.99 24.77
C ILE A 208 9.94 3.03 26.02
N PRO A 209 10.24 1.90 26.66
CA PRO A 209 10.98 1.91 27.92
C PRO A 209 12.45 2.33 27.72
N ALA A 210 12.98 3.16 28.61
CA ALA A 210 14.38 3.60 28.58
C ALA A 210 15.38 2.43 28.65
N SER A 211 14.96 1.32 29.24
CA SER A 211 15.76 0.08 29.33
C SER A 211 16.13 -0.51 27.96
N ILE A 212 15.44 -0.16 26.88
CA ILE A 212 15.82 -0.52 25.51
C ILE A 212 17.26 -0.08 25.19
N GLY A 213 17.70 1.05 25.72
CA GLY A 213 19.09 1.50 25.57
C GLY A 213 20.18 0.57 26.11
N LYS A 214 19.81 -0.46 26.89
CA LYS A 214 20.74 -1.50 27.35
C LYS A 214 21.02 -2.56 26.28
N LEU A 215 20.21 -2.64 25.23
CA LEU A 215 20.30 -3.62 24.14
C LEU A 215 21.43 -3.23 23.14
N ARG A 216 22.66 -3.38 23.56
CA ARG A 216 23.85 -2.93 22.78
C ARG A 216 24.04 -3.72 21.46
N ASN A 217 23.48 -4.94 21.37
CA ASN A 217 23.57 -5.78 20.19
C ASN A 217 22.38 -5.58 19.23
N LEU A 218 21.39 -4.74 19.59
CA LEU A 218 20.18 -4.53 18.81
C LEU A 218 20.54 -3.92 17.44
N ARG A 219 20.10 -4.59 16.38
CA ARG A 219 20.28 -4.22 14.96
C ARG A 219 18.98 -3.80 14.32
N LEU A 220 17.87 -4.43 14.71
CA LEU A 220 16.54 -4.12 14.21
C LEU A 220 15.59 -3.85 15.37
N LEU A 221 14.97 -2.66 15.35
CA LEU A 221 13.87 -2.32 16.24
C LEU A 221 12.67 -1.90 15.38
N ASP A 222 11.61 -2.70 15.44
CA ASP A 222 10.34 -2.40 14.80
C ASP A 222 9.23 -2.33 15.85
N LEU A 223 8.74 -1.12 16.07
CA LEU A 223 7.63 -0.81 16.98
C LEU A 223 6.45 -0.19 16.20
N THR A 224 6.25 -0.57 14.94
CA THR A 224 5.18 -0.02 14.12
C THR A 224 3.79 -0.42 14.63
N ILE A 225 2.81 0.47 14.43
CA ILE A 225 1.37 0.24 14.74
C ILE A 225 1.18 -0.21 16.20
N ASN A 226 1.72 0.55 17.14
CA ASN A 226 1.39 0.44 18.56
C ASN A 226 0.49 1.61 18.95
N SER A 227 -0.69 1.36 19.46
CA SER A 227 -1.68 2.39 19.77
C SER A 227 -2.17 2.28 21.21
N PRO A 228 -2.05 3.36 21.99
CA PRO A 228 -1.31 4.58 21.72
C PRO A 228 0.07 4.58 22.43
N LEU A 229 1.19 4.55 21.71
CA LEU A 229 2.46 5.01 22.27
C LEU A 229 2.43 6.55 22.24
N ASN A 230 1.99 7.18 23.35
CA ASN A 230 1.69 8.63 23.40
C ASN A 230 2.87 9.49 23.86
N PHE A 231 4.08 8.95 23.89
CA PHE A 231 5.23 9.57 24.56
C PHE A 231 6.36 9.89 23.60
N THR A 232 7.39 10.49 24.15
CA THR A 232 8.58 10.86 23.39
C THR A 232 9.47 9.63 23.13
N ILE A 233 10.32 9.73 22.10
CA ILE A 233 11.39 8.76 21.89
C ILE A 233 12.40 8.89 23.04
N PRO A 234 12.71 7.84 23.80
CA PRO A 234 13.63 7.93 24.93
C PRO A 234 15.06 8.20 24.44
N PRO A 235 15.79 9.16 25.05
CA PRO A 235 17.17 9.44 24.70
C PRO A 235 18.09 8.22 24.78
N GLU A 236 17.79 7.28 25.64
CA GLU A 236 18.52 6.02 25.84
C GLU A 236 18.55 5.16 24.57
N LEU A 237 17.59 5.34 23.64
CA LEU A 237 17.61 4.65 22.34
C LEU A 237 18.91 4.91 21.57
N GLY A 238 19.50 6.10 21.71
CA GLY A 238 20.79 6.44 21.11
C GLY A 238 21.97 5.60 21.64
N LEU A 239 21.79 4.80 22.68
CA LEU A 239 22.78 3.87 23.19
C LEU A 239 22.82 2.55 22.40
N CYS A 240 21.84 2.27 21.57
CA CYS A 240 21.78 1.08 20.68
C CYS A 240 22.63 1.28 19.42
N THR A 241 23.93 1.51 19.57
CA THR A 241 24.84 1.95 18.50
C THR A 241 25.04 0.94 17.36
N ASN A 242 24.54 -0.31 17.51
CA ASN A 242 24.53 -1.30 16.44
C ASN A 242 23.24 -1.27 15.58
N LEU A 243 22.31 -0.37 15.89
CA LEU A 243 21.02 -0.31 15.19
C LEU A 243 21.22 0.08 13.73
N THR A 244 20.67 -0.76 12.83
CA THR A 244 20.68 -0.56 11.39
C THR A 244 19.29 -0.24 10.86
N TYR A 245 18.25 -0.73 11.52
CA TYR A 245 16.85 -0.54 11.13
C TYR A 245 16.05 -0.06 12.34
N LEU A 246 15.39 1.10 12.19
CA LEU A 246 14.49 1.67 13.19
C LEU A 246 13.16 2.06 12.54
N ALA A 247 12.08 1.39 12.94
CA ALA A 247 10.72 1.71 12.52
C ALA A 247 9.84 1.99 13.74
N LEU A 248 9.23 3.18 13.74
CA LEU A 248 8.35 3.68 14.80
C LEU A 248 7.00 4.18 14.25
N SER A 249 6.61 3.75 13.06
CA SER A 249 5.48 4.25 12.29
C SER A 249 4.13 3.87 12.90
N GLY A 250 3.08 4.69 12.65
CA GLY A 250 1.71 4.36 13.10
C GLY A 250 1.54 4.39 14.61
N ASN A 251 2.23 5.32 15.26
CA ASN A 251 2.17 5.54 16.72
C ASN A 251 1.62 6.95 17.00
N SER A 252 1.45 7.28 18.27
CA SER A 252 1.09 8.65 18.69
C SER A 252 2.28 9.38 19.34
N LEU A 253 3.50 9.09 18.88
CA LEU A 253 4.73 9.68 19.42
C LEU A 253 4.71 11.21 19.29
N THR A 254 5.22 11.90 20.30
CA THR A 254 5.29 13.36 20.39
C THR A 254 6.71 13.84 20.70
N GLY A 255 6.93 15.15 20.68
CA GLY A 255 8.24 15.75 20.92
C GLY A 255 9.13 15.73 19.69
N SER A 256 10.43 15.76 19.88
CA SER A 256 11.43 15.81 18.82
C SER A 256 12.36 14.58 18.84
N LEU A 257 13.13 14.42 17.78
CA LEU A 257 14.21 13.40 17.76
C LEU A 257 15.25 13.74 18.85
N PRO A 258 15.57 12.82 19.76
CA PRO A 258 16.62 13.04 20.75
C PRO A 258 17.99 13.20 20.09
N LEU A 259 18.79 14.15 20.55
CA LEU A 259 20.16 14.35 20.02
C LEU A 259 21.05 13.12 20.14
N SER A 260 20.79 12.26 21.14
CA SER A 260 21.53 10.99 21.30
C SER A 260 21.38 10.04 20.09
N MET A 261 20.34 10.21 19.25
CA MET A 261 20.21 9.42 18.02
C MET A 261 21.33 9.67 17.01
N THR A 262 22.12 10.75 17.15
CA THR A 262 23.36 10.94 16.40
C THR A 262 24.38 9.82 16.61
N ASN A 263 24.29 9.08 17.72
CA ASN A 263 25.14 7.92 17.97
C ASN A 263 24.79 6.69 17.10
N LEU A 264 23.65 6.69 16.42
CA LEU A 264 23.19 5.57 15.59
C LEU A 264 23.85 5.61 14.19
N THR A 265 25.18 5.61 14.17
CA THR A 265 25.97 5.80 12.93
C THR A 265 25.87 4.66 11.92
N LYS A 266 25.33 3.50 12.31
CA LYS A 266 25.10 2.34 11.45
C LYS A 266 23.69 2.29 10.85
N LEU A 267 22.86 3.30 11.15
CA LEU A 267 21.47 3.32 10.72
C LEU A 267 21.38 3.38 9.18
N SER A 268 20.74 2.36 8.60
CA SER A 268 20.47 2.29 7.16
C SER A 268 19.01 2.60 6.83
N THR A 269 18.08 2.36 7.75
CA THR A 269 16.66 2.68 7.58
C THR A 269 16.12 3.38 8.81
N LEU A 270 15.53 4.55 8.60
CA LEU A 270 14.72 5.26 9.59
C LEU A 270 13.31 5.46 9.04
N ALA A 271 12.31 4.87 9.68
CA ALA A 271 10.91 4.99 9.32
C ALA A 271 10.08 5.46 10.51
N ILE A 272 9.57 6.70 10.43
CA ILE A 272 8.72 7.33 11.45
C ILE A 272 7.56 8.00 10.73
N THR A 273 6.48 7.26 10.55
CA THR A 273 5.32 7.74 9.77
C THR A 273 4.06 7.79 10.64
N ASP A 274 3.10 8.62 10.27
CA ASP A 274 1.79 8.70 10.94
C ASP A 274 1.93 8.85 12.47
N SER A 275 2.69 9.88 12.90
CA SER A 275 2.90 10.22 14.31
C SER A 275 2.74 11.73 14.53
N ASN A 276 2.96 12.20 15.77
CA ASN A 276 2.88 13.63 16.10
C ASN A 276 4.25 14.23 16.45
N LEU A 277 5.33 13.65 15.91
CA LEU A 277 6.67 14.18 16.15
C LEU A 277 6.84 15.56 15.51
N SER A 278 7.63 16.39 16.15
CA SER A 278 7.88 17.79 15.78
C SER A 278 9.35 18.17 15.90
N GLY A 279 9.67 19.44 15.80
CA GLY A 279 11.04 19.93 15.84
C GLY A 279 11.69 19.92 14.47
N GLN A 280 13.01 19.97 14.42
CA GLN A 280 13.82 20.10 13.19
C GLN A 280 14.71 18.89 12.99
N ILE A 281 15.01 18.58 11.74
CA ILE A 281 16.09 17.65 11.39
C ILE A 281 17.40 18.47 11.32
N LEU A 282 18.20 18.39 12.39
CA LEU A 282 19.43 19.13 12.48
C LEU A 282 20.55 18.50 11.63
N SER A 283 21.49 19.33 11.16
CA SER A 283 22.67 18.88 10.39
C SER A 283 23.43 17.73 11.08
N CYS A 284 23.52 17.74 12.41
CA CYS A 284 24.23 16.70 13.16
C CYS A 284 23.59 15.30 13.01
N PHE A 285 22.28 15.20 12.76
CA PHE A 285 21.66 13.92 12.44
C PHE A 285 22.15 13.42 11.07
N ILE A 286 22.10 14.30 10.06
CA ILE A 286 22.46 13.95 8.69
C ILE A 286 23.94 13.56 8.61
N THR A 287 24.84 14.34 9.24
CA THR A 287 26.28 14.04 9.26
C THR A 287 26.62 12.74 10.00
N SER A 288 25.76 12.30 10.92
CA SER A 288 25.93 11.06 11.67
C SER A 288 25.39 9.83 10.93
N TRP A 289 24.31 9.99 10.16
CA TRP A 289 23.59 8.88 9.54
C TRP A 289 24.03 8.57 8.10
N THR A 290 25.30 8.64 7.81
CA THR A 290 25.88 8.50 6.45
C THR A 290 25.63 7.13 5.80
N GLN A 291 25.18 6.13 6.56
CA GLN A 291 24.83 4.80 6.06
C GLN A 291 23.35 4.68 5.64
N LEU A 292 22.56 5.76 5.74
CA LEU A 292 21.14 5.69 5.40
C LEU A 292 20.95 5.34 3.90
N THR A 293 20.08 4.36 3.70
CA THR A 293 19.51 3.99 2.40
C THR A 293 18.05 4.41 2.29
N ALA A 294 17.32 4.48 3.42
CA ALA A 294 15.94 4.95 3.45
C ALA A 294 15.69 5.89 4.63
N LEU A 295 15.20 7.10 4.33
CA LEU A 295 14.71 8.07 5.29
C LEU A 295 13.23 8.34 5.01
N ARG A 296 12.35 7.85 5.88
CA ARG A 296 10.89 7.96 5.75
C ARG A 296 10.32 8.63 6.98
N ILE A 297 9.97 9.91 6.85
CA ILE A 297 9.43 10.75 7.94
C ILE A 297 8.17 11.44 7.41
N LEU A 298 7.14 10.66 7.10
CA LEU A 298 5.91 11.19 6.51
C LEU A 298 4.79 11.34 7.55
N LYS A 299 3.87 12.29 7.29
CA LYS A 299 2.68 12.56 8.12
C LYS A 299 3.05 12.76 9.60
N ASN A 300 3.86 13.79 9.86
CA ASN A 300 4.28 14.26 11.18
C ASN A 300 4.11 15.79 11.27
N SER A 301 4.76 16.42 12.25
CA SER A 301 4.75 17.88 12.43
C SER A 301 6.18 18.47 12.42
N PHE A 302 7.11 17.86 11.70
CA PHE A 302 8.48 18.39 11.57
C PHE A 302 8.49 19.74 10.87
N THR A 303 9.39 20.64 11.32
CA THR A 303 9.52 22.01 10.85
C THR A 303 10.96 22.33 10.46
N GLY A 304 11.19 23.55 9.98
CA GLY A 304 12.52 24.02 9.59
C GLY A 304 12.90 23.59 8.18
N GLU A 305 14.15 23.80 7.84
CA GLU A 305 14.69 23.51 6.50
C GLU A 305 15.31 22.11 6.44
N ILE A 306 15.43 21.57 5.23
CA ILE A 306 16.28 20.39 4.99
C ILE A 306 17.72 20.89 4.99
N PRO A 307 18.61 20.38 5.87
CA PRO A 307 20.01 20.79 5.89
C PRO A 307 20.73 20.46 4.57
N SER A 308 21.65 21.34 4.11
CA SER A 308 22.45 21.09 2.92
C SER A 308 23.31 19.83 3.02
N GLU A 309 23.62 19.40 4.23
CA GLU A 309 24.31 18.14 4.52
C GLU A 309 23.56 16.91 4.02
N ILE A 310 22.28 17.04 3.61
CA ILE A 310 21.51 15.95 2.99
C ILE A 310 22.29 15.31 1.83
N GLY A 311 23.08 16.11 1.10
CA GLY A 311 23.93 15.63 0.01
C GLY A 311 25.03 14.64 0.41
N LEU A 312 25.31 14.49 1.72
CA LEU A 312 26.26 13.51 2.24
C LEU A 312 25.68 12.08 2.28
N LEU A 313 24.36 11.94 2.19
CA LEU A 313 23.68 10.65 2.23
C LEU A 313 23.70 9.95 0.85
N ILE A 314 24.89 9.78 0.28
CA ILE A 314 25.08 9.28 -1.09
C ILE A 314 24.51 7.87 -1.34
N ASN A 315 24.28 7.08 -0.27
CA ASN A 315 23.68 5.76 -0.35
C ASN A 315 22.15 5.80 -0.33
N LEU A 316 21.55 6.99 -0.19
CA LEU A 316 20.10 7.13 -0.04
C LEU A 316 19.38 6.73 -1.33
N THR A 317 18.46 5.78 -1.22
CA THR A 317 17.61 5.32 -2.30
C THR A 317 16.17 5.83 -2.16
N THR A 318 15.75 6.11 -0.94
CA THR A 318 14.39 6.57 -0.62
C THR A 318 14.45 7.76 0.32
N LEU A 319 13.85 8.89 -0.09
CA LEU A 319 13.67 10.09 0.74
C LEU A 319 12.18 10.48 0.71
N ILE A 320 11.49 10.25 1.80
CA ILE A 320 10.06 10.55 1.95
C ILE A 320 9.87 11.44 3.17
N LEU A 321 9.52 12.70 2.94
CA LEU A 321 9.28 13.72 3.96
C LEU A 321 7.87 14.32 3.87
N ASN A 322 6.97 13.73 3.08
CA ASN A 322 5.67 14.31 2.78
C ASN A 322 4.76 14.43 4.01
N GLY A 323 3.80 15.36 3.94
CA GLY A 323 2.84 15.57 5.02
C GLY A 323 3.47 16.07 6.32
N ASN A 324 4.35 17.06 6.22
CA ASN A 324 5.00 17.73 7.34
C ASN A 324 4.85 19.27 7.24
N ARG A 325 5.67 20.01 7.97
CA ARG A 325 5.75 21.47 7.94
C ARG A 325 7.17 21.96 7.63
N PHE A 326 7.92 21.17 6.84
CA PHE A 326 9.24 21.63 6.37
C PHE A 326 9.08 22.89 5.53
N SER A 327 10.00 23.82 5.66
CA SER A 327 9.96 25.15 5.03
C SER A 327 11.32 25.52 4.43
N GLY A 328 11.45 26.74 3.93
CA GLY A 328 12.68 27.18 3.26
C GLY A 328 12.81 26.61 1.86
N TYR A 329 14.05 26.54 1.37
CA TYR A 329 14.34 26.08 0.01
C TYR A 329 14.64 24.58 -0.01
N ILE A 330 14.33 23.93 -1.14
CA ILE A 330 14.87 22.59 -1.41
C ILE A 330 16.38 22.77 -1.66
N PRO A 331 17.28 22.16 -0.87
CA PRO A 331 18.72 22.37 -1.00
C PRO A 331 19.23 21.79 -2.33
N GLN A 332 20.13 22.52 -3.00
CA GLN A 332 20.73 22.07 -4.26
C GLN A 332 21.54 20.77 -4.13
N GLU A 333 22.02 20.47 -2.93
CA GLU A 333 22.79 19.28 -2.58
C GLU A 333 21.97 17.99 -2.72
N ILE A 334 20.63 18.09 -2.79
CA ILE A 334 19.76 16.94 -3.08
C ILE A 334 20.13 16.27 -4.41
N GLY A 335 20.62 17.05 -5.38
CA GLY A 335 21.09 16.55 -6.68
C GLY A 335 22.35 15.66 -6.60
N SER A 336 22.99 15.55 -5.44
CA SER A 336 24.12 14.63 -5.20
C SER A 336 23.69 13.21 -4.89
N LEU A 337 22.41 12.98 -4.60
CA LEU A 337 21.84 11.67 -4.20
C LEU A 337 21.58 10.79 -5.43
N LYS A 338 22.65 10.37 -6.13
CA LYS A 338 22.56 9.68 -7.43
C LYS A 338 21.86 8.32 -7.38
N ASN A 339 21.81 7.67 -6.21
CA ASN A 339 21.14 6.39 -5.99
C ASN A 339 19.65 6.55 -5.64
N LEU A 340 19.14 7.79 -5.56
CA LEU A 340 17.77 8.06 -5.16
C LEU A 340 16.81 7.64 -6.27
N TRP A 341 15.94 6.68 -5.99
CA TRP A 341 14.91 6.23 -6.92
C TRP A 341 13.51 6.73 -6.54
N PHE A 342 13.30 7.10 -5.26
CA PHE A 342 12.06 7.66 -4.78
C PHE A 342 12.28 8.92 -3.96
N LEU A 343 11.74 10.04 -4.44
CA LEU A 343 11.75 11.34 -3.78
C LEU A 343 10.33 11.83 -3.58
N ASP A 344 9.92 12.05 -2.33
CA ASP A 344 8.62 12.63 -1.98
C ASP A 344 8.80 13.71 -0.91
N LEU A 345 8.66 14.96 -1.34
CA LEU A 345 8.68 16.17 -0.50
C LEU A 345 7.31 16.86 -0.46
N SER A 346 6.26 16.19 -0.94
CA SER A 346 4.94 16.78 -1.11
C SER A 346 4.28 17.17 0.22
N VAL A 347 3.25 17.99 0.14
CA VAL A 347 2.46 18.44 1.30
C VAL A 347 3.34 18.99 2.42
N ASN A 348 4.08 20.05 2.09
CA ASN A 348 4.96 20.77 3.01
C ASN A 348 4.85 22.31 2.77
N LEU A 349 5.77 23.07 3.32
CA LEU A 349 5.83 24.54 3.19
C LEU A 349 7.10 25.00 2.44
N PHE A 350 7.67 24.14 1.58
CA PHE A 350 8.86 24.51 0.79
C PHE A 350 8.53 25.66 -0.15
N SER A 351 9.49 26.58 -0.30
CA SER A 351 9.34 27.79 -1.08
C SER A 351 10.53 28.03 -2.03
N GLY A 352 10.46 29.10 -2.80
CA GLY A 352 11.50 29.43 -3.76
C GLY A 352 11.52 28.52 -4.99
N LYS A 353 12.61 28.54 -5.73
CA LYS A 353 12.74 27.82 -6.99
C LYS A 353 13.12 26.36 -6.76
N ILE A 354 12.65 25.48 -7.64
CA ILE A 354 13.16 24.11 -7.73
C ILE A 354 14.65 24.19 -8.12
N PRO A 355 15.58 23.61 -7.30
CA PRO A 355 17.00 23.68 -7.63
C PRO A 355 17.30 22.91 -8.92
N PRO A 356 18.02 23.49 -9.90
CA PRO A 356 18.31 22.81 -11.17
C PRO A 356 19.02 21.47 -11.01
N THR A 357 19.75 21.30 -9.91
CA THR A 357 20.47 20.05 -9.60
C THR A 357 19.57 18.85 -9.34
N ILE A 358 18.29 19.07 -9.01
CA ILE A 358 17.31 17.96 -8.79
C ILE A 358 17.13 17.14 -10.07
N TRP A 359 17.27 17.78 -11.23
CA TRP A 359 17.18 17.10 -12.53
C TRP A 359 18.39 16.22 -12.85
N ASN A 360 19.42 16.21 -11.98
CA ASN A 360 20.60 15.34 -12.08
C ASN A 360 20.43 13.98 -11.35
N LEU A 361 19.25 13.66 -10.84
CA LEU A 361 18.97 12.39 -10.14
C LEU A 361 18.76 11.25 -11.16
N THR A 362 19.81 10.53 -11.49
CA THR A 362 19.84 9.56 -12.60
C THR A 362 18.97 8.32 -12.40
N GLU A 363 18.79 7.89 -11.15
CA GLU A 363 18.07 6.68 -10.80
C GLU A 363 16.61 6.94 -10.38
N VAL A 364 16.17 8.21 -10.36
CA VAL A 364 14.83 8.53 -9.86
C VAL A 364 13.74 8.02 -10.80
N ILE A 365 12.79 7.30 -10.20
CA ILE A 365 11.61 6.73 -10.86
C ILE A 365 10.36 7.53 -10.49
N ILE A 366 10.25 7.93 -9.22
CA ILE A 366 9.12 8.71 -8.70
C ILE A 366 9.66 9.97 -8.05
N MET A 367 9.15 11.12 -8.49
CA MET A 367 9.40 12.43 -7.91
C MET A 367 8.08 13.14 -7.65
N ASP A 368 7.76 13.36 -6.39
CA ASP A 368 6.63 14.15 -5.94
C ASP A 368 7.11 15.32 -5.06
N ILE A 369 6.91 16.54 -5.54
CA ILE A 369 7.18 17.78 -4.82
C ILE A 369 5.93 18.69 -4.80
N SER A 370 4.77 18.08 -5.00
CA SER A 370 3.48 18.76 -5.07
C SER A 370 3.05 19.36 -3.73
N SER A 371 2.05 20.22 -3.77
CA SER A 371 1.42 20.79 -2.57
C SER A 371 2.44 21.48 -1.65
N ASN A 372 3.13 22.49 -2.20
CA ASN A 372 4.10 23.33 -1.56
C ASN A 372 3.91 24.81 -2.01
N HIS A 373 4.86 25.67 -1.73
CA HIS A 373 4.88 27.08 -2.18
C HIS A 373 6.04 27.34 -3.15
N LEU A 374 6.39 26.35 -3.98
CA LEU A 374 7.49 26.45 -4.94
C LEU A 374 7.13 27.43 -6.05
N THR A 375 8.10 28.23 -6.47
CA THR A 375 7.96 29.33 -7.42
C THR A 375 8.97 29.24 -8.57
N GLY A 376 8.91 30.21 -9.48
CA GLY A 376 9.86 30.31 -10.60
C GLY A 376 9.47 29.42 -11.76
N THR A 377 10.42 29.14 -12.63
CA THR A 377 10.21 28.38 -13.86
C THR A 377 10.92 27.03 -13.79
N ILE A 378 10.39 26.04 -14.50
CA ILE A 378 11.07 24.77 -14.70
C ILE A 378 11.94 24.91 -15.95
N SER A 379 13.23 25.16 -15.75
CA SER A 379 14.17 25.29 -16.85
C SER A 379 15.20 24.16 -16.84
N PRO A 380 15.57 23.62 -17.99
CA PRO A 380 16.64 22.64 -18.12
C PRO A 380 18.05 23.26 -18.04
N GLU A 381 18.18 24.56 -17.68
CA GLU A 381 19.42 25.37 -17.84
C GLU A 381 20.70 24.79 -17.21
N ALA A 382 20.63 23.72 -16.42
CA ALA A 382 21.79 23.18 -15.73
C ALA A 382 21.93 21.66 -15.68
N GLY A 383 21.02 20.90 -16.27
CA GLY A 383 21.07 19.44 -16.23
C GLY A 383 21.23 18.82 -17.62
N ASP A 384 22.02 17.78 -17.72
CA ASP A 384 21.95 16.90 -18.86
C ASP A 384 20.54 16.28 -18.89
N LEU A 385 19.69 16.69 -19.85
CA LEU A 385 18.31 16.21 -20.04
C LEU A 385 18.23 14.66 -20.14
N MET A 386 19.38 14.04 -20.39
CA MET A 386 19.53 12.58 -20.44
C MET A 386 19.60 11.96 -19.03
N SER A 387 19.67 12.73 -17.95
CA SER A 387 19.86 12.18 -16.61
C SER A 387 18.61 11.49 -16.05
N LEU A 388 17.40 11.98 -16.33
CA LEU A 388 16.12 11.44 -15.81
C LEU A 388 15.55 10.28 -16.64
N ARG A 389 16.39 9.37 -17.12
CA ARG A 389 15.95 8.29 -18.05
C ARG A 389 14.95 7.31 -17.45
N LEU A 390 14.95 7.19 -16.12
CA LEU A 390 14.11 6.22 -15.39
C LEU A 390 12.83 6.83 -14.85
N LEU A 391 12.65 8.16 -14.96
CA LEU A 391 11.50 8.85 -14.37
C LEU A 391 10.19 8.38 -15.02
N GLU A 392 9.31 7.81 -14.20
CA GLU A 392 7.99 7.36 -14.59
C GLU A 392 6.86 8.24 -14.05
N VAL A 393 7.07 8.83 -12.87
CA VAL A 393 6.07 9.67 -12.20
C VAL A 393 6.70 11.00 -11.81
N LEU A 394 6.11 12.09 -12.27
CA LEU A 394 6.43 13.45 -11.86
C LEU A 394 5.16 14.18 -11.43
N ASP A 395 5.08 14.53 -10.14
CA ASP A 395 4.05 15.42 -9.62
C ASP A 395 4.68 16.68 -9.01
N ILE A 396 4.35 17.83 -9.59
CA ILE A 396 4.71 19.17 -9.13
C ILE A 396 3.48 20.06 -8.96
N GLY A 397 2.31 19.44 -8.88
CA GLY A 397 1.03 20.12 -8.76
C GLY A 397 0.91 20.93 -7.46
N ASN A 398 -0.11 21.80 -7.42
CA ASN A 398 -0.43 22.62 -6.24
C ASN A 398 0.80 23.39 -5.71
N ASN A 399 1.39 24.23 -6.58
CA ASN A 399 2.50 25.12 -6.28
C ASN A 399 2.25 26.50 -6.93
N ASP A 400 3.22 27.40 -6.87
CA ASP A 400 3.21 28.73 -7.52
C ASP A 400 4.17 28.80 -8.73
N ILE A 401 4.43 27.65 -9.37
CA ILE A 401 5.37 27.53 -10.49
C ILE A 401 4.79 28.22 -11.73
N SER A 402 5.60 28.97 -12.46
CA SER A 402 5.20 29.75 -13.63
C SER A 402 6.04 29.38 -14.86
N GLY A 403 5.67 29.98 -15.99
CA GLY A 403 6.37 29.80 -17.26
C GLY A 403 5.57 28.97 -18.27
N SER A 404 6.20 28.66 -19.40
CA SER A 404 5.55 27.86 -20.46
C SER A 404 5.55 26.37 -20.11
N PHE A 405 4.75 25.61 -20.85
CA PHE A 405 4.72 24.14 -20.76
C PHE A 405 6.16 23.58 -20.89
N PRO A 406 6.62 22.74 -19.95
CA PRO A 406 8.01 22.26 -19.90
C PRO A 406 8.25 21.20 -20.96
N PHE A 407 8.27 21.61 -22.22
CA PHE A 407 8.26 20.74 -23.39
C PHE A 407 9.50 19.84 -23.51
N TRP A 408 10.62 20.19 -22.82
CA TRP A 408 11.80 19.35 -22.74
C TRP A 408 11.53 17.97 -22.10
N MET A 409 10.46 17.86 -21.29
CA MET A 409 10.03 16.56 -20.71
C MET A 409 9.56 15.56 -21.76
N GLU A 410 9.35 15.98 -23.00
CA GLU A 410 9.02 15.08 -24.12
C GLU A 410 10.09 14.01 -24.36
N SER A 411 11.35 14.30 -23.96
CA SER A 411 12.48 13.38 -24.07
C SER A 411 12.47 12.25 -23.02
N LEU A 412 11.63 12.35 -21.98
CA LEU A 412 11.53 11.38 -20.90
C LEU A 412 10.70 10.16 -21.36
N GLN A 413 11.38 9.22 -21.99
CA GLN A 413 10.73 8.08 -22.64
C GLN A 413 9.98 7.15 -21.71
N LYS A 414 10.32 7.11 -20.41
CA LYS A 414 9.63 6.27 -19.41
C LYS A 414 8.52 6.98 -18.69
N LEU A 415 8.31 8.29 -18.93
CA LEU A 415 7.31 9.09 -18.21
C LEU A 415 5.90 8.58 -18.51
N ARG A 416 5.19 8.17 -17.45
CA ARG A 416 3.83 7.62 -17.48
C ARG A 416 2.81 8.56 -16.85
N VAL A 417 3.24 9.34 -15.85
CA VAL A 417 2.39 10.26 -15.10
C VAL A 417 3.06 11.62 -15.04
N LEU A 418 2.36 12.64 -15.52
CA LEU A 418 2.78 14.04 -15.45
C LEU A 418 1.65 14.88 -14.86
N VAL A 419 1.89 15.44 -13.66
CA VAL A 419 0.96 16.31 -12.95
C VAL A 419 1.58 17.69 -12.75
N LEU A 420 1.01 18.70 -13.42
CA LEU A 420 1.39 20.12 -13.34
C LEU A 420 0.25 20.98 -12.78
N LYS A 421 -0.84 20.36 -12.34
CA LYS A 421 -2.10 21.04 -11.96
C LYS A 421 -1.90 22.12 -10.91
N SER A 422 -2.83 23.08 -10.88
CA SER A 422 -2.86 24.11 -9.81
C SER A 422 -1.53 24.83 -9.67
N ASN A 423 -1.07 25.44 -10.76
CA ASN A 423 0.14 26.25 -10.85
C ASN A 423 -0.16 27.53 -11.66
N ARG A 424 0.87 28.26 -12.06
CA ARG A 424 0.77 29.47 -12.89
C ARG A 424 1.41 29.28 -14.27
N PHE A 425 1.41 28.05 -14.80
CA PHE A 425 1.88 27.80 -16.17
C PHE A 425 1.01 28.54 -17.17
N ASN A 426 1.64 29.11 -18.21
CA ASN A 426 0.96 29.95 -19.18
C ASN A 426 1.47 29.71 -20.61
N GLY A 427 0.90 30.46 -21.56
CA GLY A 427 1.25 30.35 -22.97
C GLY A 427 0.60 29.15 -23.66
N THR A 428 1.06 28.85 -24.85
CA THR A 428 0.48 27.80 -25.69
C THR A 428 1.23 26.47 -25.52
N ILE A 429 0.55 25.35 -25.76
CA ILE A 429 1.21 24.05 -25.91
C ILE A 429 1.90 24.03 -27.29
N PRO A 430 3.22 23.92 -27.36
CA PRO A 430 3.93 23.91 -28.62
C PRO A 430 3.78 22.57 -29.35
N ILE A 431 3.97 22.60 -30.68
CA ILE A 431 3.96 21.39 -31.52
C ILE A 431 5.33 20.71 -31.40
N SER A 432 5.31 19.41 -31.05
CA SER A 432 6.51 18.59 -30.96
C SER A 432 7.20 18.40 -32.30
N LYS A 433 8.52 18.49 -32.32
CA LYS A 433 9.36 18.09 -33.45
C LYS A 433 9.92 16.66 -33.26
N VAL A 434 9.68 16.03 -32.10
CA VAL A 434 10.21 14.71 -31.73
C VAL A 434 9.16 13.64 -32.03
N LYS A 435 9.50 12.62 -32.82
CA LYS A 435 8.58 11.58 -33.27
C LYS A 435 7.96 10.69 -32.17
N LEU A 436 8.55 10.60 -31.00
CA LEU A 436 8.13 9.72 -29.90
C LEU A 436 7.96 10.49 -28.58
N SER A 437 7.56 11.74 -28.68
CA SER A 437 7.28 12.59 -27.53
C SER A 437 6.15 11.99 -26.69
N PHE A 438 6.35 11.88 -25.37
CA PHE A 438 5.35 11.39 -24.41
C PHE A 438 4.70 10.02 -24.77
N SER A 439 5.42 9.14 -25.47
CA SER A 439 4.86 7.89 -26.02
C SER A 439 4.31 6.93 -24.96
N ASN A 440 4.87 6.97 -23.75
CA ASN A 440 4.47 6.11 -22.63
C ASN A 440 3.53 6.80 -21.63
N LEU A 441 3.19 8.07 -21.89
CA LEU A 441 2.33 8.83 -20.97
C LEU A 441 0.93 8.23 -20.91
N ARG A 442 0.44 8.01 -19.67
CA ARG A 442 -0.89 7.47 -19.37
C ARG A 442 -1.77 8.46 -18.62
N ILE A 443 -1.15 9.36 -17.85
CA ILE A 443 -1.85 10.39 -17.09
C ILE A 443 -1.17 11.72 -17.36
N ILE A 444 -1.96 12.70 -17.79
CA ILE A 444 -1.58 14.09 -17.84
C ILE A 444 -2.64 14.95 -17.17
N ASP A 445 -2.23 15.68 -16.14
CA ASP A 445 -3.07 16.66 -15.44
C ASP A 445 -2.35 18.02 -15.43
N ILE A 446 -2.83 18.92 -16.28
CA ILE A 446 -2.37 20.31 -16.35
C ILE A 446 -3.50 21.29 -16.00
N SER A 447 -4.50 20.80 -15.30
CA SER A 447 -5.67 21.57 -14.86
C SER A 447 -5.29 22.73 -13.93
N TYR A 448 -6.19 23.70 -13.80
CA TYR A 448 -5.98 24.86 -12.92
C TYR A 448 -4.66 25.58 -13.19
N ASN A 449 -4.48 26.03 -14.44
CA ASN A 449 -3.34 26.82 -14.88
C ASN A 449 -3.81 27.98 -15.79
N GLU A 450 -2.88 28.66 -16.46
CA GLU A 450 -3.16 29.78 -17.34
C GLU A 450 -2.80 29.47 -18.80
N PHE A 451 -2.82 28.20 -19.21
CA PHE A 451 -2.55 27.81 -20.60
C PHE A 451 -3.57 28.42 -21.56
N THR A 452 -3.10 28.86 -22.73
CA THR A 452 -3.88 29.56 -23.74
C THR A 452 -3.71 28.91 -25.12
N GLY A 453 -4.45 29.44 -26.11
CA GLY A 453 -4.31 29.04 -27.51
C GLY A 453 -5.03 27.75 -27.85
N VAL A 454 -4.81 27.28 -29.06
CA VAL A 454 -5.44 26.05 -29.59
C VAL A 454 -4.66 24.83 -29.13
N LEU A 455 -5.37 23.79 -28.75
CA LEU A 455 -4.76 22.48 -28.42
C LEU A 455 -4.34 21.76 -29.71
N PRO A 456 -3.04 21.51 -29.97
CA PRO A 456 -2.61 20.91 -31.23
C PRO A 456 -3.03 19.44 -31.35
N ASN A 457 -3.42 18.99 -32.53
CA ASN A 457 -3.70 17.58 -32.81
C ASN A 457 -2.47 16.69 -32.56
N GLU A 458 -1.30 17.16 -32.97
CA GLU A 458 -0.01 16.47 -32.83
C GLU A 458 0.35 16.19 -31.38
N PHE A 459 -0.05 17.06 -30.44
CA PHE A 459 0.17 16.85 -29.02
C PHE A 459 -0.54 15.57 -28.51
N LEU A 460 -1.81 15.40 -28.91
CA LEU A 460 -2.60 14.23 -28.52
C LEU A 460 -2.18 12.96 -29.28
N GLU A 461 -1.74 13.08 -30.53
CA GLU A 461 -1.28 11.94 -31.35
C GLU A 461 0.00 11.29 -30.82
N ASN A 462 0.71 11.94 -29.91
CA ASN A 462 1.91 11.43 -29.26
C ASN A 462 1.61 10.46 -28.12
N PHE A 463 0.42 10.45 -27.53
CA PHE A 463 0.07 9.60 -26.38
C PHE A 463 -0.17 8.14 -26.78
N LYS A 464 0.86 7.45 -27.30
CA LYS A 464 0.75 6.11 -27.88
C LYS A 464 0.26 5.05 -26.87
N ALA A 465 0.73 5.13 -25.60
CA ALA A 465 0.29 4.22 -24.55
C ALA A 465 -1.20 4.36 -24.19
N MET A 466 -1.83 5.51 -24.49
CA MET A 466 -3.26 5.72 -24.29
C MET A 466 -4.09 5.23 -25.48
N MET A 467 -3.46 4.95 -26.63
CA MET A 467 -4.17 4.53 -27.85
C MET A 467 -4.48 3.03 -27.88
N ASN A 468 -3.78 2.22 -27.07
CA ASN A 468 -3.90 0.77 -27.05
C ASN A 468 -4.64 0.31 -25.78
N GLU A 469 -5.70 -0.49 -25.94
CA GLU A 469 -6.48 -1.06 -24.84
C GLU A 469 -5.77 -2.24 -24.14
N ASN A 470 -4.86 -2.95 -24.85
CA ASN A 470 -4.28 -4.23 -24.47
C ASN A 470 -2.76 -4.19 -24.35
N ASP A 471 -2.21 -3.23 -23.63
CA ASP A 471 -0.78 -3.23 -23.36
C ASP A 471 -0.50 -4.14 -22.16
N ASN A 472 -0.19 -5.42 -22.47
CA ASN A 472 0.13 -6.45 -21.47
C ASN A 472 1.53 -6.30 -20.87
N ASP A 473 2.25 -5.25 -21.22
CA ASP A 473 3.60 -5.06 -20.75
C ASP A 473 3.62 -4.46 -19.35
N ILE A 474 4.16 -5.28 -18.44
CA ILE A 474 5.09 -4.97 -17.38
C ILE A 474 4.58 -5.06 -15.96
N GLU A 475 5.21 -6.01 -15.30
CA GLU A 475 5.56 -6.06 -13.89
C GLU A 475 6.30 -4.77 -13.45
N ALA A 476 5.58 -3.77 -13.03
CA ALA A 476 6.14 -2.75 -12.16
C ALA A 476 5.70 -3.06 -10.74
N SER A 477 6.54 -3.76 -10.01
CA SER A 477 6.35 -4.00 -8.58
C SER A 477 6.69 -2.73 -7.81
N TYR A 478 5.73 -1.82 -7.69
CA TYR A 478 5.81 -0.71 -6.71
C TYR A 478 5.25 -1.13 -5.36
N ALA A 479 5.25 -2.43 -5.05
CA ALA A 479 4.53 -3.03 -3.93
C ALA A 479 4.91 -2.45 -2.55
N ASP A 480 6.07 -1.81 -2.43
CA ASP A 480 6.57 -1.28 -1.15
C ASP A 480 6.51 0.26 -1.06
N VAL A 481 5.97 0.94 -2.05
CA VAL A 481 5.97 2.40 -2.11
C VAL A 481 4.62 2.97 -1.69
N LEU A 482 4.60 3.60 -0.52
CA LEU A 482 3.44 4.34 0.02
C LEU A 482 3.38 5.73 -0.62
N SER A 483 2.96 5.85 -1.87
CA SER A 483 2.65 7.13 -2.47
C SER A 483 1.22 7.17 -2.97
N THR A 484 0.56 8.29 -2.72
CA THR A 484 -0.79 8.56 -3.19
C THR A 484 -0.74 9.69 -4.22
N ILE A 485 -1.38 9.51 -5.36
CA ILE A 485 -1.62 10.59 -6.32
C ILE A 485 -3.01 11.15 -6.07
N SER A 486 -3.14 12.46 -5.92
CA SER A 486 -4.43 13.13 -5.82
C SER A 486 -4.99 13.41 -7.20
N LEU A 487 -5.97 12.61 -7.64
CA LEU A 487 -6.76 12.85 -8.85
C LEU A 487 -8.22 13.13 -8.46
N LYS A 488 -8.81 14.19 -9.00
CA LYS A 488 -10.20 14.60 -8.73
C LYS A 488 -10.55 14.79 -7.26
N GLY A 489 -9.57 15.17 -6.39
CA GLY A 489 -9.79 15.31 -4.96
C GLY A 489 -9.83 13.99 -4.18
N PHE A 490 -9.56 12.87 -4.82
CA PHE A 490 -9.35 11.57 -4.18
C PHE A 490 -7.87 11.23 -4.17
N GLU A 491 -7.41 10.73 -3.04
CA GLU A 491 -6.07 10.14 -2.93
C GLU A 491 -6.11 8.71 -3.47
N TYR A 492 -5.34 8.46 -4.50
CA TYR A 492 -5.15 7.11 -5.05
C TYR A 492 -3.80 6.57 -4.62
N ASP A 493 -3.80 5.41 -3.99
CA ASP A 493 -2.58 4.66 -3.73
C ASP A 493 -2.01 4.14 -5.06
N LEU A 494 -0.78 4.51 -5.40
CA LEU A 494 -0.12 4.05 -6.64
C LEU A 494 -0.05 2.52 -6.74
N ARG A 495 -0.10 1.80 -5.62
CA ARG A 495 -0.15 0.32 -5.59
C ARG A 495 -1.47 -0.24 -6.10
N THR A 496 -2.58 0.49 -5.88
CA THR A 496 -3.94 0.09 -6.28
C THR A 496 -4.35 0.68 -7.62
N PHE A 497 -3.53 1.57 -8.17
CA PHE A 497 -3.79 2.20 -9.44
C PHE A 497 -3.89 1.12 -10.52
N ARG A 498 -5.07 1.00 -11.13
CA ARG A 498 -5.27 0.03 -12.22
C ARG A 498 -4.20 0.29 -13.27
N ARG A 499 -3.35 -0.68 -13.56
CA ARG A 499 -2.17 -0.59 -14.45
C ARG A 499 -2.50 -0.01 -15.84
N HIS A 500 -3.77 0.01 -16.20
CA HIS A 500 -4.28 0.45 -17.50
C HIS A 500 -5.08 1.77 -17.46
N TYR A 501 -5.16 2.43 -16.30
CA TYR A 501 -5.93 3.69 -16.20
C TYR A 501 -5.22 4.82 -16.93
N THR A 502 -6.00 5.57 -17.73
CA THR A 502 -5.50 6.70 -18.52
C THR A 502 -6.39 7.91 -18.34
N SER A 503 -5.78 9.08 -18.21
CA SER A 503 -6.48 10.31 -17.89
C SER A 503 -5.85 11.51 -18.58
N ILE A 504 -6.70 12.36 -19.16
CA ILE A 504 -6.34 13.70 -19.67
C ILE A 504 -7.22 14.70 -18.93
N ASP A 505 -6.60 15.56 -18.11
CA ASP A 505 -7.27 16.68 -17.45
C ASP A 505 -6.61 18.01 -17.85
N LEU A 506 -7.30 18.81 -18.64
CA LEU A 506 -6.91 20.15 -19.11
C LEU A 506 -7.85 21.22 -18.55
N SER A 507 -8.71 20.87 -17.58
CA SER A 507 -9.76 21.75 -17.07
C SER A 507 -9.21 23.01 -16.40
N ASN A 508 -10.05 24.03 -16.28
CA ASN A 508 -9.68 25.29 -15.60
C ASN A 508 -8.42 25.93 -16.18
N ASN A 509 -8.43 26.18 -17.48
CA ASN A 509 -7.42 26.89 -18.26
C ASN A 509 -8.08 27.92 -19.18
N LYS A 510 -7.32 28.45 -20.13
CA LYS A 510 -7.79 29.43 -21.13
C LYS A 510 -7.62 28.89 -22.56
N PHE A 511 -7.68 27.56 -22.75
CA PHE A 511 -7.63 26.96 -24.08
C PHE A 511 -8.82 27.43 -24.95
N GLN A 512 -8.59 27.60 -26.25
CA GLN A 512 -9.59 28.11 -27.20
C GLN A 512 -9.56 27.33 -28.51
N GLY A 513 -10.51 27.62 -29.39
CA GLY A 513 -10.68 26.91 -30.66
C GLY A 513 -11.37 25.57 -30.48
N ASP A 514 -11.37 24.77 -31.50
CA ASP A 514 -12.10 23.50 -31.52
C ASP A 514 -11.40 22.42 -30.71
N ILE A 515 -12.16 21.49 -30.10
CA ILE A 515 -11.62 20.28 -29.51
C ILE A 515 -11.01 19.42 -30.62
N PRO A 516 -9.71 19.07 -30.55
CA PRO A 516 -9.04 18.33 -31.60
C PRO A 516 -9.70 16.99 -31.92
N ILE A 517 -9.91 16.67 -33.17
CA ILE A 517 -10.49 15.38 -33.60
C ILE A 517 -9.59 14.16 -33.25
N SER A 518 -8.28 14.39 -33.09
CA SER A 518 -7.32 13.38 -32.69
C SER A 518 -7.62 12.77 -31.31
N ILE A 519 -8.39 13.47 -30.46
CA ILE A 519 -8.82 12.95 -29.16
C ILE A 519 -9.63 11.66 -29.31
N GLY A 520 -10.45 11.55 -30.35
CA GLY A 520 -11.23 10.35 -30.65
C GLY A 520 -10.41 9.13 -31.08
N LYS A 521 -9.09 9.27 -31.27
CA LYS A 521 -8.17 8.16 -31.56
C LYS A 521 -7.61 7.49 -30.30
N ILE A 522 -7.79 8.08 -29.12
CA ILE A 522 -7.20 7.62 -27.85
C ILE A 522 -8.12 6.57 -27.21
N LYS A 523 -8.20 5.37 -27.79
CA LYS A 523 -9.18 4.34 -27.44
C LYS A 523 -9.14 3.87 -25.98
N GLY A 524 -7.97 3.82 -25.38
CA GLY A 524 -7.79 3.41 -24.00
C GLY A 524 -8.11 4.52 -22.97
N LEU A 525 -8.66 5.68 -23.37
CA LEU A 525 -8.90 6.79 -22.45
C LEU A 525 -10.07 6.52 -21.52
N HIS A 526 -9.85 6.63 -20.20
CA HIS A 526 -10.87 6.46 -19.16
C HIS A 526 -11.44 7.81 -18.67
N THR A 527 -10.63 8.86 -18.66
CA THR A 527 -11.06 10.18 -18.19
C THR A 527 -10.64 11.29 -19.18
N LEU A 528 -11.60 12.12 -19.56
CA LEU A 528 -11.39 13.31 -20.36
C LEU A 528 -12.08 14.51 -19.70
N HIS A 529 -11.30 15.44 -19.16
CA HIS A 529 -11.79 16.68 -18.57
C HIS A 529 -11.23 17.89 -19.30
N LEU A 530 -12.12 18.67 -19.91
CA LEU A 530 -11.83 19.92 -20.61
C LEU A 530 -12.64 21.09 -20.03
N ALA A 531 -13.27 20.91 -18.89
CA ALA A 531 -14.18 21.87 -18.26
C ALA A 531 -13.52 23.24 -17.99
N ASN A 532 -14.33 24.30 -17.96
CA ASN A 532 -13.89 25.66 -17.61
C ASN A 532 -12.71 26.12 -18.50
N ASN A 533 -12.95 26.15 -19.80
CA ASN A 533 -12.06 26.66 -20.84
C ASN A 533 -12.84 27.53 -21.82
N ASN A 534 -12.23 27.92 -22.92
CA ASN A 534 -12.86 28.69 -23.99
C ASN A 534 -12.96 27.87 -25.28
N PHE A 535 -13.12 26.54 -25.19
CA PHE A 535 -13.31 25.71 -26.40
C PHE A 535 -14.59 26.07 -27.15
N THR A 536 -14.47 26.18 -28.49
CA THR A 536 -15.53 26.49 -29.42
C THR A 536 -15.85 25.30 -30.30
N GLY A 537 -16.70 25.52 -31.33
CA GLY A 537 -17.04 24.51 -32.33
C GLY A 537 -17.87 23.35 -31.76
N HIS A 538 -17.89 22.26 -32.48
CA HIS A 538 -18.73 21.10 -32.14
C HIS A 538 -17.99 20.08 -31.26
N ILE A 539 -18.74 19.33 -30.47
CA ILE A 539 -18.20 18.14 -29.79
C ILE A 539 -17.78 17.13 -30.87
N PRO A 540 -16.50 16.73 -30.95
CA PRO A 540 -16.05 15.76 -31.95
C PRO A 540 -16.64 14.37 -31.71
N SER A 541 -16.61 13.50 -32.71
CA SER A 541 -17.00 12.10 -32.53
C SER A 541 -16.02 11.41 -31.57
N LEU A 542 -16.54 10.93 -30.43
CA LEU A 542 -15.79 10.22 -29.41
C LEU A 542 -16.17 8.72 -29.36
N GLU A 543 -16.87 8.21 -30.40
CA GLU A 543 -17.46 6.87 -30.41
C GLU A 543 -16.46 5.72 -30.21
N ASN A 544 -15.19 5.96 -30.51
CA ASN A 544 -14.12 4.96 -30.35
C ASN A 544 -13.54 4.89 -28.92
N LEU A 545 -13.93 5.82 -28.04
CA LEU A 545 -13.43 5.86 -26.64
C LEU A 545 -14.26 4.90 -25.77
N THR A 546 -14.28 3.63 -26.12
CA THR A 546 -15.15 2.62 -25.47
C THR A 546 -14.86 2.42 -23.99
N SER A 547 -13.63 2.72 -23.55
CA SER A 547 -13.19 2.66 -22.14
C SER A 547 -13.53 3.93 -21.35
N LEU A 548 -14.10 4.98 -21.97
CA LEU A 548 -14.32 6.27 -21.31
C LEU A 548 -15.37 6.17 -20.20
N GLU A 549 -14.94 6.41 -18.98
CA GLU A 549 -15.76 6.38 -17.77
C GLU A 549 -16.23 7.77 -17.33
N SER A 550 -15.46 8.83 -17.68
CA SER A 550 -15.73 10.21 -17.24
C SER A 550 -15.47 11.22 -18.36
N LEU A 551 -16.49 12.01 -18.70
CA LEU A 551 -16.43 13.09 -19.66
C LEU A 551 -16.96 14.40 -19.05
N ASP A 552 -16.08 15.40 -18.91
CA ASP A 552 -16.45 16.74 -18.43
C ASP A 552 -16.05 17.81 -19.46
N LEU A 553 -17.07 18.37 -20.12
CA LEU A 553 -16.93 19.46 -21.09
C LEU A 553 -17.65 20.75 -20.63
N ARG A 554 -18.09 20.81 -19.38
CA ARG A 554 -18.87 21.94 -18.86
C ARG A 554 -18.13 23.27 -18.96
N SER A 555 -18.92 24.35 -18.97
CA SER A 555 -18.40 25.72 -18.93
C SER A 555 -17.37 25.99 -20.03
N ASN A 556 -17.80 25.80 -21.28
CA ASN A 556 -17.09 26.12 -22.49
C ASN A 556 -18.02 26.94 -23.45
N GLN A 557 -17.62 27.11 -24.68
CA GLN A 557 -18.39 27.78 -25.70
C GLN A 557 -18.74 26.83 -26.87
N LEU A 558 -18.98 25.55 -26.54
CA LEU A 558 -19.29 24.52 -27.51
C LEU A 558 -20.70 24.76 -28.12
N VAL A 559 -20.82 24.56 -29.42
CA VAL A 559 -22.06 24.78 -30.18
C VAL A 559 -22.52 23.52 -30.90
N GLY A 560 -23.73 23.57 -31.48
CA GLY A 560 -24.29 22.48 -32.27
C GLY A 560 -24.95 21.41 -31.40
N GLU A 561 -25.36 20.32 -32.03
CA GLU A 561 -26.06 19.23 -31.37
C GLU A 561 -25.13 18.33 -30.57
N ILE A 562 -25.64 17.66 -29.53
CA ILE A 562 -24.94 16.57 -28.84
C ILE A 562 -24.82 15.41 -29.82
N PRO A 563 -23.59 14.97 -30.18
CA PRO A 563 -23.43 13.88 -31.14
C PRO A 563 -24.08 12.58 -30.62
N TRP A 564 -24.98 12.01 -31.45
CA TRP A 564 -25.62 10.75 -31.10
C TRP A 564 -24.61 9.62 -30.85
N GLN A 565 -23.41 9.72 -31.40
CA GLN A 565 -22.30 8.77 -31.21
C GLN A 565 -21.89 8.62 -29.79
N LEU A 566 -22.12 9.62 -28.91
CA LEU A 566 -21.87 9.51 -27.47
C LEU A 566 -22.71 8.40 -26.80
N THR A 567 -23.83 8.00 -27.43
CA THR A 567 -24.65 6.88 -26.93
C THR A 567 -23.94 5.51 -27.01
N LYS A 568 -22.83 5.41 -27.75
CA LYS A 568 -22.02 4.21 -27.87
C LYS A 568 -21.05 4.02 -26.69
N LEU A 569 -20.83 5.06 -25.86
CA LEU A 569 -19.92 5.04 -24.71
C LEU A 569 -20.58 4.32 -23.53
N THR A 570 -20.58 2.99 -23.56
CA THR A 570 -21.28 2.17 -22.55
C THR A 570 -20.61 2.14 -21.18
N SER A 571 -19.34 2.49 -21.11
CA SER A 571 -18.58 2.58 -19.84
C SER A 571 -18.78 3.92 -19.13
N LEU A 572 -19.42 4.91 -19.76
CA LEU A 572 -19.50 6.27 -19.25
C LEU A 572 -20.36 6.33 -17.97
N SER A 573 -19.74 6.64 -16.85
CA SER A 573 -20.39 6.76 -15.53
C SER A 573 -20.59 8.20 -15.09
N PHE A 574 -19.84 9.14 -15.67
CA PHE A 574 -19.95 10.57 -15.40
C PHE A 574 -19.97 11.36 -16.72
N LEU A 575 -20.97 12.21 -16.88
CA LEU A 575 -21.10 13.15 -18.02
C LEU A 575 -21.47 14.53 -17.50
N ASN A 576 -20.76 15.55 -17.98
CA ASN A 576 -21.17 16.94 -17.75
C ASN A 576 -20.91 17.79 -19.00
N LEU A 577 -22.01 18.27 -19.63
CA LEU A 577 -22.05 19.14 -20.80
C LEU A 577 -22.66 20.51 -20.47
N SER A 578 -22.91 20.79 -19.19
CA SER A 578 -23.61 22.00 -18.73
C SER A 578 -22.84 23.28 -19.08
N TYR A 579 -23.55 24.38 -19.14
CA TYR A 579 -22.99 25.73 -19.38
C TYR A 579 -22.17 25.80 -20.69
N ASN A 580 -22.80 25.48 -21.82
CA ASN A 580 -22.31 25.62 -23.18
C ASN A 580 -23.37 26.32 -24.06
N HIS A 581 -23.22 26.30 -25.36
CA HIS A 581 -24.17 26.79 -26.35
C HIS A 581 -24.72 25.65 -27.21
N LEU A 582 -24.90 24.46 -26.60
CA LEU A 582 -25.43 23.30 -27.31
C LEU A 582 -26.89 23.48 -27.62
N VAL A 583 -27.31 22.96 -28.78
CA VAL A 583 -28.67 23.12 -29.32
C VAL A 583 -29.32 21.77 -29.64
N GLY A 584 -30.61 21.78 -29.92
CA GLY A 584 -31.33 20.61 -30.42
C GLY A 584 -31.74 19.63 -29.31
N ARG A 585 -32.04 18.40 -29.68
CA ARG A 585 -32.59 17.39 -28.79
C ARG A 585 -31.49 16.52 -28.19
N ILE A 586 -31.53 16.30 -26.87
CA ILE A 586 -30.67 15.34 -26.21
C ILE A 586 -30.94 13.95 -26.78
N PRO A 587 -29.92 13.18 -27.24
CA PRO A 587 -30.11 11.84 -27.78
C PRO A 587 -30.72 10.86 -26.74
N GLU A 588 -31.88 10.31 -27.04
CA GLU A 588 -32.66 9.46 -26.14
C GLU A 588 -32.24 7.96 -26.22
N ARG A 589 -30.94 7.69 -26.23
CA ARG A 589 -30.42 6.30 -26.31
C ARG A 589 -29.22 6.10 -25.38
N GLY A 590 -29.00 4.85 -24.99
CA GLY A 590 -27.86 4.47 -24.18
C GLY A 590 -27.87 5.12 -22.79
N GLN A 591 -26.70 5.41 -22.27
CA GLN A 591 -26.54 5.95 -20.92
C GLN A 591 -26.86 7.46 -20.79
N LEU A 592 -27.03 8.20 -21.91
CA LEU A 592 -27.29 9.64 -21.85
C LEU A 592 -28.57 10.00 -21.06
N LEU A 593 -29.56 9.11 -21.04
CA LEU A 593 -30.79 9.29 -20.26
C LEU A 593 -30.63 9.03 -18.75
N THR A 594 -29.53 8.42 -18.33
CA THR A 594 -29.29 8.11 -16.91
C THR A 594 -28.63 9.26 -16.16
N PHE A 595 -28.07 10.23 -16.88
CA PHE A 595 -27.41 11.39 -16.27
C PHE A 595 -28.44 12.42 -15.80
N PRO A 596 -28.17 13.11 -14.69
CA PRO A 596 -29.11 14.07 -14.12
C PRO A 596 -29.24 15.33 -15.00
N ASN A 597 -30.29 16.10 -14.75
CA ASN A 597 -30.51 17.40 -15.38
C ASN A 597 -29.27 18.33 -15.27
N SER A 598 -28.57 18.29 -14.12
CA SER A 598 -27.35 19.08 -13.88
C SER A 598 -26.24 18.85 -14.90
N SER A 599 -26.25 17.72 -15.61
CA SER A 599 -25.28 17.41 -16.67
C SER A 599 -25.51 18.22 -17.96
N TYR A 600 -26.68 18.83 -18.12
CA TYR A 600 -27.10 19.49 -19.37
C TYR A 600 -27.55 20.96 -19.19
N ILE A 601 -27.81 21.41 -17.97
CA ILE A 601 -28.28 22.77 -17.67
C ILE A 601 -27.33 23.84 -18.24
N GLY A 602 -27.85 25.07 -18.47
CA GLY A 602 -27.04 26.18 -18.96
C GLY A 602 -26.77 26.11 -20.49
N ASN A 603 -27.52 25.30 -21.20
CA ASN A 603 -27.59 25.29 -22.70
C ASN A 603 -28.99 25.75 -23.12
N PRO A 604 -29.20 27.04 -23.41
CA PRO A 604 -30.56 27.62 -23.59
C PRO A 604 -31.39 27.00 -24.71
N GLU A 605 -30.75 26.49 -25.77
CA GLU A 605 -31.41 25.92 -26.93
C GLU A 605 -31.43 24.38 -26.93
N LEU A 606 -31.01 23.75 -25.82
CA LEU A 606 -31.05 22.30 -25.66
C LEU A 606 -32.41 21.87 -25.08
N CYS A 607 -32.97 20.79 -25.60
CA CYS A 607 -34.28 20.31 -25.18
C CYS A 607 -34.34 18.78 -25.05
N GLY A 608 -35.43 18.27 -24.47
CA GLY A 608 -35.67 16.85 -24.25
C GLY A 608 -35.17 16.35 -22.89
N LEU A 609 -35.53 15.12 -22.52
CA LEU A 609 -35.16 14.53 -21.22
C LEU A 609 -33.63 14.46 -21.03
N PRO A 610 -33.11 14.72 -19.82
CA PRO A 610 -33.82 14.98 -18.54
C PRO A 610 -34.18 16.47 -18.30
N LEU A 611 -33.98 17.36 -19.29
CA LEU A 611 -34.38 18.76 -19.18
C LEU A 611 -35.90 18.89 -19.18
N THR A 612 -36.42 19.91 -18.51
CA THR A 612 -37.85 20.27 -18.52
C THR A 612 -38.26 20.99 -19.82
N THR A 613 -37.29 21.47 -20.58
CA THR A 613 -37.51 22.16 -21.86
C THR A 613 -37.95 21.17 -22.91
N MET A 614 -39.21 21.29 -23.36
CA MET A 614 -39.74 20.47 -24.47
C MET A 614 -39.19 20.93 -25.81
N CYS A 615 -38.82 19.99 -26.69
CA CYS A 615 -38.42 20.30 -28.03
C CYS A 615 -39.65 20.73 -28.83
N GLY A 616 -39.65 21.97 -29.38
CA GLY A 616 -40.71 22.46 -30.22
C GLY A 616 -40.69 21.76 -31.58
N ASN A 617 -41.67 20.87 -31.82
CA ASN A 617 -42.07 20.45 -33.17
C ASN A 617 -43.58 20.48 -33.23
N GLY A 618 -44.07 21.24 -34.25
CA GLY A 618 -45.46 21.29 -34.53
C GLY A 618 -46.03 19.96 -34.95
N GLU A 619 -46.73 19.35 -34.03
CA GLU A 619 -47.93 18.57 -34.21
C GLU A 619 -48.73 18.65 -32.91
N PRO A 620 -50.01 19.08 -32.99
CA PRO A 620 -50.81 19.21 -31.77
C PRO A 620 -51.26 17.82 -31.30
N GLN A 621 -50.73 17.38 -30.18
CA GLN A 621 -51.37 16.27 -29.49
C GLN A 621 -52.74 16.70 -28.94
N PRO A 622 -53.77 15.84 -29.00
CA PRO A 622 -55.12 16.20 -28.60
C PRO A 622 -55.17 16.45 -27.08
N LYS A 623 -55.69 17.63 -26.73
CA LYS A 623 -55.98 18.05 -25.38
C LYS A 623 -57.02 17.11 -24.77
N LEU A 624 -56.65 16.37 -23.72
CA LEU A 624 -57.60 15.76 -22.82
C LEU A 624 -58.30 16.86 -21.99
N PRO A 625 -59.61 16.74 -21.72
CA PRO A 625 -60.39 17.81 -21.14
C PRO A 625 -60.02 18.07 -19.68
N VAL A 626 -59.76 19.34 -19.39
CA VAL A 626 -59.54 19.87 -18.04
C VAL A 626 -60.86 19.90 -17.28
N SER A 627 -61.04 19.15 -16.24
CA SER A 627 -62.06 19.37 -15.26
C SER A 627 -61.58 20.42 -14.25
N THR A 628 -62.25 21.58 -14.33
CA THR A 628 -62.08 22.69 -13.42
C THR A 628 -62.69 22.38 -12.06
N THR A 629 -61.88 22.31 -11.02
CA THR A 629 -62.29 22.74 -9.68
C THR A 629 -61.13 23.47 -9.01
N ARG A 630 -61.42 24.74 -8.75
CA ARG A 630 -60.56 25.63 -7.93
C ARG A 630 -60.43 25.13 -6.52
N ARG A 631 -59.26 25.21 -5.97
CA ARG A 631 -58.98 25.77 -4.66
C ARG A 631 -57.49 26.08 -4.54
N ASP A 632 -57.27 27.35 -4.11
CA ASP A 632 -55.98 27.89 -3.76
C ASP A 632 -55.42 27.17 -2.51
N ASP A 633 -54.11 27.26 -2.43
CA ASP A 633 -53.20 27.16 -1.31
C ASP A 633 -52.27 25.93 -1.34
N ASP A 634 -51.00 26.33 -1.30
CA ASP A 634 -49.79 25.70 -0.83
C ASP A 634 -48.75 25.28 -1.86
N LEU A 635 -47.83 26.22 -2.07
CA LEU A 635 -46.46 25.99 -2.47
C LEU A 635 -45.79 25.01 -1.50
N ASN A 636 -45.41 23.87 -1.99
CA ASN A 636 -44.29 22.97 -1.62
C ASN A 636 -44.70 21.51 -1.74
N SER A 637 -44.49 20.93 -2.92
CA SER A 637 -44.37 19.48 -3.00
C SER A 637 -43.33 19.12 -4.07
N LEU A 638 -42.16 18.68 -3.61
CA LEU A 638 -41.26 17.87 -4.39
C LEU A 638 -41.92 16.52 -4.67
N ASP A 639 -42.16 16.26 -5.95
CA ASP A 639 -42.86 15.11 -6.46
C ASP A 639 -42.16 13.78 -6.19
N GLY A 640 -42.94 12.80 -5.75
CA GLY A 640 -42.79 11.45 -6.26
C GLY A 640 -42.74 10.31 -5.25
N PHE A 641 -42.40 10.54 -3.98
CA PHE A 641 -42.57 9.53 -2.93
C PHE A 641 -43.04 10.20 -1.62
N THR A 642 -44.25 9.90 -1.24
CA THR A 642 -44.72 10.38 0.08
C THR A 642 -43.82 9.80 1.17
N TRP A 643 -43.30 10.63 2.05
CA TRP A 643 -42.43 10.25 3.17
C TRP A 643 -43.00 9.08 3.99
N GLN A 644 -44.32 8.89 3.95
CA GLN A 644 -45.03 7.80 4.59
C GLN A 644 -44.72 6.44 3.94
N VAL A 645 -44.62 6.36 2.62
CA VAL A 645 -44.24 5.13 1.90
C VAL A 645 -42.77 4.78 2.17
N VAL A 646 -41.92 5.80 2.25
CA VAL A 646 -40.50 5.61 2.61
C VAL A 646 -40.36 5.13 4.06
N LEU A 647 -41.13 5.69 5.01
CA LEU A 647 -41.15 5.27 6.41
C LEU A 647 -41.66 3.83 6.60
N VAL A 648 -42.72 3.46 5.88
CA VAL A 648 -43.27 2.09 5.92
C VAL A 648 -42.28 1.11 5.31
N GLY A 649 -41.67 1.44 4.17
CA GLY A 649 -40.61 0.62 3.55
C GLY A 649 -39.38 0.45 4.47
N TYR A 650 -38.93 1.53 5.11
CA TYR A 650 -37.82 1.50 6.07
C TYR A 650 -38.16 0.70 7.32
N GLY A 651 -39.40 0.86 7.86
CA GLY A 651 -39.87 0.15 9.04
C GLY A 651 -39.98 -1.36 8.80
N CYS A 652 -40.59 -1.76 7.69
CA CYS A 652 -40.70 -3.18 7.30
C CYS A 652 -39.34 -3.78 6.98
N GLY A 653 -38.45 -3.08 6.26
CA GLY A 653 -37.09 -3.52 5.95
C GLY A 653 -36.21 -3.68 7.19
N MET A 654 -36.36 -2.77 8.16
CA MET A 654 -35.63 -2.83 9.43
C MET A 654 -36.08 -4.01 10.30
N LEU A 655 -37.39 -4.25 10.41
CA LEU A 655 -37.93 -5.40 11.15
C LEU A 655 -37.51 -6.73 10.48
N PHE A 656 -37.63 -6.83 9.17
CA PHE A 656 -37.20 -8.01 8.42
C PHE A 656 -35.68 -8.23 8.54
N GLY A 657 -34.88 -7.17 8.44
CA GLY A 657 -33.43 -7.22 8.61
C GLY A 657 -33.01 -7.65 10.02
N LEU A 658 -33.72 -7.19 11.06
CA LEU A 658 -33.45 -7.60 12.45
C LEU A 658 -33.82 -9.07 12.69
N VAL A 659 -34.94 -9.55 12.15
CA VAL A 659 -35.35 -10.95 12.28
C VAL A 659 -34.40 -11.87 11.52
N VAL A 660 -34.08 -11.54 10.27
CA VAL A 660 -33.12 -12.32 9.46
C VAL A 660 -31.72 -12.26 10.08
N GLY A 661 -31.26 -11.11 10.54
CA GLY A 661 -29.99 -10.95 11.25
C GLY A 661 -29.93 -11.80 12.52
N TYR A 662 -31.01 -11.77 13.34
CA TYR A 662 -31.12 -12.62 14.54
C TYR A 662 -31.07 -14.11 14.21
N LEU A 663 -31.77 -14.55 13.17
CA LEU A 663 -31.77 -15.95 12.74
C LEU A 663 -30.40 -16.40 12.22
N ILE A 664 -29.72 -15.55 11.45
CA ILE A 664 -28.37 -15.81 10.94
C ILE A 664 -27.38 -15.94 12.11
N PHE A 665 -27.41 -15.02 13.08
CA PHE A 665 -26.54 -15.10 14.26
C PHE A 665 -26.89 -16.28 15.18
N LYS A 666 -28.15 -16.61 15.33
CA LYS A 666 -28.60 -17.73 16.17
C LYS A 666 -28.23 -19.11 15.61
N TYR A 667 -28.19 -19.24 14.29
CA TYR A 667 -27.92 -20.52 13.61
C TYR A 667 -26.55 -20.58 12.94
N GLU A 668 -25.75 -19.50 13.02
CA GLU A 668 -24.39 -19.38 12.46
C GLU A 668 -24.28 -19.81 10.98
N LYS A 669 -25.32 -19.58 10.18
CA LYS A 669 -25.36 -19.91 8.75
C LYS A 669 -26.01 -18.76 7.96
N PRO A 670 -25.45 -18.42 6.79
CA PRO A 670 -24.22 -18.95 6.16
C PRO A 670 -22.93 -18.32 6.71
N GLU A 671 -21.91 -19.11 6.89
CA GLU A 671 -20.60 -18.72 7.48
C GLU A 671 -19.95 -17.54 6.75
N TRP A 672 -20.09 -17.43 5.43
CA TRP A 672 -19.57 -16.31 4.65
C TRP A 672 -20.19 -14.96 5.04
N PHE A 673 -21.45 -14.95 5.43
CA PHE A 673 -22.14 -13.71 5.83
C PHE A 673 -21.67 -13.24 7.21
N ILE A 674 -21.42 -14.15 8.12
CA ILE A 674 -20.85 -13.84 9.45
C ILE A 674 -19.44 -13.29 9.29
N ALA A 675 -18.62 -13.90 8.43
CA ALA A 675 -17.29 -13.39 8.10
C ALA A 675 -17.34 -11.98 7.46
N PHE A 676 -18.30 -11.73 6.58
CA PHE A 676 -18.54 -10.41 5.95
C PHE A 676 -18.98 -9.35 6.96
N VAL A 677 -19.88 -9.66 7.89
CA VAL A 677 -20.34 -8.75 8.95
C VAL A 677 -19.18 -8.41 9.90
N TYR A 678 -18.35 -9.39 10.28
CA TYR A 678 -17.14 -9.14 11.06
C TYR A 678 -16.14 -8.26 10.32
N GLN A 679 -16.00 -8.43 9.01
CA GLN A 679 -15.15 -7.59 8.17
C GLN A 679 -15.66 -6.14 8.10
N ILE A 680 -16.97 -5.92 7.95
CA ILE A 680 -17.59 -4.59 7.97
C ILE A 680 -17.47 -3.94 9.36
N TYR A 681 -17.65 -4.70 10.43
CA TYR A 681 -17.50 -4.19 11.81
C TYR A 681 -16.05 -3.73 12.08
N ARG A 682 -15.09 -4.45 11.51
CA ARG A 682 -13.66 -4.08 11.55
C ARG A 682 -13.35 -2.79 10.78
N ILE A 683 -13.98 -2.59 9.61
CA ILE A 683 -13.86 -1.37 8.80
C ILE A 683 -14.52 -0.17 9.52
N LYS A 684 -15.66 -0.35 10.16
CA LYS A 684 -16.38 0.71 10.89
C LYS A 684 -15.67 1.15 12.16
N ASN A 685 -15.07 0.25 12.90
CA ASN A 685 -14.30 0.58 14.11
C ASN A 685 -12.93 1.18 13.77
N GLY A 686 -12.36 0.86 12.62
CA GLY A 686 -11.16 1.54 12.10
C GLY A 686 -11.39 2.97 11.61
N ARG A 687 -12.65 3.38 11.35
CA ARG A 687 -13.01 4.75 10.91
C ARG A 687 -13.46 5.69 12.04
N ARG A 688 -13.52 5.23 13.27
CA ARG A 688 -13.97 6.06 14.41
C ARG A 688 -12.85 6.85 15.09
N TRP A 689 -11.64 6.83 14.51
CA TRP A 689 -10.51 7.67 14.92
C TRP A 689 -9.97 8.41 13.68
N ARG A 690 -10.68 9.48 13.33
CA ARG A 690 -10.15 10.62 12.56
C ARG A 690 -10.52 11.90 13.29
#